data_c1adb41c7316c2a9726a6a479eff5e75
#
_entry.id   c1adb41c7316c2a9726a6a479eff5e75
#
_cell.length_a   1.000
_cell.length_b   1.000
_cell.length_c   1.000
_cell.angle_alpha   90.00
_cell.angle_beta   90.00
_cell.angle_gamma   90.00
#
_symmetry.space_group_name_H-M   'P 1'
#
loop_
_entity.id
_entity.type
_entity.pdbx_description
1 polymer ?
#
loop_
_entity_poly.entity_id
_entity_poly.type
_entity_poly.pdbx_seq_one_letter_code
_entity_poly.pdbx_strand_id
1 'polypeptide(L)'
;MKTFSLKPSLVIIHEDRAMRFMGKSINHKLIFKDEYGEPITFSEREFYYLFDERKIIIDKNQPHLGEIPYVRNVAPDLTCFPKHHSAEAVRRKRYLDAASFEGELPSRKELNKQLPELAKKLEDPKGAPSAVTFRRWYYKAKGNSIVALVPLHAKKGRATVFTPELEDLLLDVLNTIYFKPESVPITQVYEEFIRRTREYNNDKLPSAQLKYISDSTVRRYIEKLDPYQVEVKKNGRHAADKKFSKAVGQLTVSNILDRWEIDHTALDVMAVDPVTGRMIGRPFLTVVLDRYSRMIMAFWLHFAAPNTESVLQVIERAISPKASWLAKFPKVINEWPARGLPLRIVPDNAAEFHADNLVIAFTEMGIEIMFPRSRGPQMKGAVERFFRTLNMGLIHTLPGTTFSNVKERGDYTPEKHACLTLQALESALIKWIVDIYHQTPHKGLDSKTPMAVWKAMEPSRVIQMPADLDALETALSHRKLSTIQAYGIQLSNNFYHSDELASLRIRLGEEKKVQIRYRDELGHIWVHDPFRNVFFEVPAKDKRLVGMSRDLYKVATKIAKSENTNSIDREAIQRAYHQLRKDIEEERRSNKLRTRREAAKTEAALNKNSSSQPTAAPSPNLYEFPIVENDSDETPSMFPVQSFSPMEV
;
A
#
# COMPACT_ATOMS: atom_id res chain seq x y z
N MET A 1 -2.10 -17.56 7.76
CA MET A 1 -0.67 -17.40 8.14
C MET A 1 -0.58 -17.16 9.64
N LYS A 2 0.28 -17.87 10.35
CA LYS A 2 0.49 -17.65 11.79
C LYS A 2 1.36 -16.41 12.02
N THR A 3 1.03 -15.62 13.02
CA THR A 3 1.75 -14.38 13.39
C THR A 3 2.21 -14.47 14.83
N PHE A 4 3.29 -13.76 15.16
CA PHE A 4 3.78 -13.65 16.51
C PHE A 4 3.95 -12.20 16.95
N SER A 5 4.04 -12.01 18.25
CA SER A 5 4.44 -10.77 18.89
C SER A 5 5.29 -11.09 20.11
N LEU A 6 6.19 -10.17 20.49
CA LEU A 6 7.03 -10.32 21.69
C LEU A 6 6.20 -10.19 22.95
N LYS A 7 5.55 -11.30 23.33
CA LYS A 7 4.77 -11.42 24.58
C LYS A 7 5.39 -12.48 25.48
N PRO A 8 5.28 -12.36 26.80
CA PRO A 8 5.65 -13.43 27.71
C PRO A 8 4.97 -14.73 27.27
N SER A 9 5.70 -15.81 27.16
CA SER A 9 5.30 -17.11 26.61
C SER A 9 5.67 -17.39 25.15
N LEU A 10 6.09 -16.40 24.35
CA LEU A 10 6.61 -16.69 23.02
C LEU A 10 7.81 -17.65 23.11
N VAL A 11 7.75 -18.78 22.39
CA VAL A 11 8.84 -19.73 22.31
C VAL A 11 9.52 -19.60 20.96
N ILE A 12 10.83 -19.46 21.00
CA ILE A 12 11.72 -19.42 19.82
C ILE A 12 12.67 -20.60 19.87
N ILE A 13 13.19 -20.99 18.73
CA ILE A 13 14.27 -21.96 18.59
C ILE A 13 15.50 -21.22 18.02
N HIS A 14 16.60 -21.27 18.72
CA HIS A 14 17.88 -20.72 18.29
C HIS A 14 19.00 -21.71 18.66
N GLU A 15 19.86 -22.05 17.70
CA GLU A 15 20.92 -23.07 17.87
C GLU A 15 20.39 -24.36 18.46
N ASP A 16 19.25 -24.86 17.92
CA ASP A 16 18.56 -26.08 18.36
C ASP A 16 18.03 -26.07 19.81
N ARG A 17 18.04 -24.91 20.49
CA ARG A 17 17.49 -24.73 21.84
C ARG A 17 16.21 -24.00 21.82
N ALA A 18 15.19 -24.54 22.50
CA ALA A 18 13.93 -23.86 22.71
C ALA A 18 14.06 -22.83 23.84
N MET A 19 13.69 -21.57 23.56
CA MET A 19 13.81 -20.48 24.54
C MET A 19 12.48 -19.73 24.65
N ARG A 20 12.08 -19.40 25.87
CA ARG A 20 10.84 -18.66 26.15
C ARG A 20 11.15 -17.21 26.46
N PHE A 21 10.43 -16.30 25.81
CA PHE A 21 10.51 -14.87 26.06
C PHE A 21 9.93 -14.52 27.44
N MET A 22 10.70 -13.83 28.26
CA MET A 22 10.31 -13.43 29.62
C MET A 22 9.93 -11.95 29.72
N GLY A 23 10.50 -11.10 28.85
CA GLY A 23 10.26 -9.67 28.90
C GLY A 23 11.45 -8.87 28.41
N LYS A 24 11.37 -7.53 28.59
CA LYS A 24 12.49 -6.62 28.30
C LYS A 24 13.19 -6.21 29.60
N SER A 25 14.52 -6.16 29.59
CA SER A 25 15.30 -5.61 30.71
C SER A 25 15.18 -4.09 30.79
N ILE A 26 15.68 -3.50 31.91
CA ILE A 26 15.79 -2.03 32.08
C ILE A 26 16.60 -1.38 30.94
N ASN A 27 17.56 -2.11 30.38
CA ASN A 27 18.38 -1.67 29.25
C ASN A 27 17.77 -2.03 27.88
N HIS A 28 16.47 -2.25 27.81
CA HIS A 28 15.71 -2.61 26.61
C HIS A 28 16.19 -3.89 25.89
N LYS A 29 17.00 -4.75 26.52
CA LYS A 29 17.35 -6.06 25.95
C LYS A 29 16.21 -7.05 26.14
N LEU A 30 15.97 -7.88 25.14
CA LEU A 30 15.02 -8.99 25.19
C LEU A 30 15.61 -10.12 26.01
N ILE A 31 14.88 -10.59 27.02
CA ILE A 31 15.31 -11.69 27.90
C ILE A 31 14.53 -12.94 27.51
N PHE A 32 15.25 -13.98 27.15
CA PHE A 32 14.74 -15.32 26.93
C PHE A 32 15.32 -16.27 27.98
N LYS A 33 14.56 -17.30 28.34
CA LYS A 33 15.05 -18.41 29.15
C LYS A 33 14.97 -19.69 28.34
N ASP A 34 16.04 -20.47 28.36
CA ASP A 34 16.05 -21.80 27.77
C ASP A 34 15.30 -22.82 28.66
N GLU A 35 15.25 -24.05 28.24
CA GLU A 35 14.63 -25.16 28.96
C GLU A 35 15.34 -25.48 30.30
N TYR A 36 16.61 -25.06 30.47
CA TYR A 36 17.37 -25.20 31.71
C TYR A 36 17.21 -24.00 32.66
N GLY A 37 16.47 -22.96 32.20
CA GLY A 37 16.24 -21.75 32.98
C GLY A 37 17.33 -20.69 32.89
N GLU A 38 18.36 -20.90 32.03
CA GLU A 38 19.40 -19.92 31.80
C GLU A 38 18.92 -18.73 31.04
N PRO A 39 19.18 -17.49 31.48
CA PRO A 39 18.74 -16.29 30.79
C PRO A 39 19.68 -15.95 29.62
N ILE A 40 19.16 -15.90 28.42
CA ILE A 40 19.82 -15.42 27.21
C ILE A 40 19.24 -14.08 26.82
N THR A 41 20.08 -13.09 26.53
CA THR A 41 19.65 -11.75 26.22
C THR A 41 20.08 -11.32 24.83
N PHE A 42 19.15 -10.81 24.05
CA PHE A 42 19.41 -10.22 22.75
C PHE A 42 19.08 -8.71 22.80
N SER A 43 19.86 -7.89 22.11
CA SER A 43 19.35 -6.59 21.72
C SER A 43 18.18 -6.77 20.74
N GLU A 44 17.25 -5.83 20.68
CA GLU A 44 16.12 -5.93 19.73
C GLU A 44 16.63 -6.00 18.27
N ARG A 45 17.68 -5.26 17.97
CA ARG A 45 18.34 -5.29 16.65
C ARG A 45 18.94 -6.67 16.33
N GLU A 46 19.62 -7.25 17.29
CA GLU A 46 20.26 -8.58 17.16
C GLU A 46 19.20 -9.68 17.00
N PHE A 47 18.13 -9.64 17.80
CA PHE A 47 17.03 -10.59 17.69
C PHE A 47 16.40 -10.57 16.28
N TYR A 48 16.03 -9.37 15.76
CA TYR A 48 15.43 -9.29 14.44
C TYR A 48 16.42 -9.56 13.31
N TYR A 49 17.68 -9.31 13.50
CA TYR A 49 18.73 -9.72 12.56
C TYR A 49 18.81 -11.26 12.46
N LEU A 50 18.88 -11.94 13.61
CA LEU A 50 18.92 -13.41 13.65
C LEU A 50 17.63 -14.05 13.14
N PHE A 51 16.48 -13.41 13.38
CA PHE A 51 15.20 -13.86 12.85
C PHE A 51 15.12 -13.71 11.31
N ASP A 52 15.60 -12.61 10.78
CA ASP A 52 15.63 -12.32 9.34
C ASP A 52 16.64 -13.26 8.61
N GLU A 53 17.76 -13.58 9.27
CA GLU A 53 18.73 -14.60 8.81
C GLU A 53 18.27 -16.06 9.03
N ARG A 54 17.03 -16.25 9.49
CA ARG A 54 16.45 -17.57 9.82
C ARG A 54 17.22 -18.40 10.86
N LYS A 55 18.08 -17.75 11.66
CA LYS A 55 18.79 -18.36 12.78
C LYS A 55 17.94 -18.46 14.05
N ILE A 56 16.91 -17.61 14.13
CA ILE A 56 15.84 -17.73 15.13
C ILE A 56 14.58 -18.19 14.40
N ILE A 57 13.99 -19.27 14.88
CA ILE A 57 12.77 -19.86 14.33
C ILE A 57 11.68 -19.75 15.41
N ILE A 58 10.48 -19.31 15.01
CA ILE A 58 9.32 -19.29 15.91
C ILE A 58 8.67 -20.66 15.91
N ASP A 59 8.52 -21.27 17.08
CA ASP A 59 7.81 -22.54 17.19
C ASP A 59 6.35 -22.34 16.75
N LYS A 60 5.94 -23.02 15.68
CA LYS A 60 4.63 -22.87 15.05
C LYS A 60 3.50 -23.57 15.82
N ASN A 61 3.83 -24.40 16.80
CA ASN A 61 2.85 -25.21 17.54
C ASN A 61 2.41 -24.58 18.86
N GLN A 62 2.91 -23.39 19.20
CA GLN A 62 2.53 -22.72 20.43
C GLN A 62 1.10 -22.12 20.34
N PRO A 63 0.31 -22.22 21.42
CA PRO A 63 -1.12 -21.84 21.41
C PRO A 63 -1.40 -20.33 21.32
N HIS A 64 -0.38 -19.50 21.49
CA HIS A 64 -0.55 -18.04 21.51
C HIS A 64 -0.11 -17.37 20.20
N LEU A 65 0.18 -18.13 19.19
CA LEU A 65 0.34 -17.55 17.85
C LEU A 65 -1.02 -17.06 17.37
N GLY A 66 -1.07 -15.79 16.96
CA GLY A 66 -2.27 -15.25 16.35
C GLY A 66 -2.53 -15.94 15.01
N GLU A 67 -3.80 -16.15 14.71
CA GLU A 67 -4.23 -16.50 13.36
C GLU A 67 -4.83 -15.26 12.71
N ILE A 68 -4.41 -14.96 11.48
CA ILE A 68 -5.05 -13.91 10.71
C ILE A 68 -6.37 -14.48 10.19
N PRO A 69 -7.53 -13.95 10.64
CA PRO A 69 -8.81 -14.44 10.17
C PRO A 69 -8.92 -14.21 8.66
N TYR A 70 -9.43 -15.21 7.95
CA TYR A 70 -9.74 -15.10 6.53
C TYR A 70 -10.96 -14.18 6.34
N VAL A 71 -10.73 -12.95 5.92
CA VAL A 71 -11.80 -11.99 5.61
C VAL A 71 -12.21 -12.14 4.16
N ARG A 72 -13.38 -12.71 3.92
CA ARG A 72 -13.90 -13.03 2.57
C ARG A 72 -14.37 -11.81 1.76
N ASN A 73 -14.65 -10.67 2.39
CA ASN A 73 -15.17 -9.47 1.74
C ASN A 73 -14.53 -8.21 2.31
N VAL A 74 -14.08 -7.34 1.44
CA VAL A 74 -13.70 -5.96 1.80
C VAL A 74 -14.99 -5.20 2.15
N ALA A 75 -15.37 -5.25 3.41
CA ALA A 75 -16.51 -4.49 3.88
C ALA A 75 -16.17 -3.00 3.97
N PRO A 76 -17.08 -2.09 3.59
CA PRO A 76 -16.87 -0.66 3.79
C PRO A 76 -16.61 -0.39 5.28
N ASP A 77 -15.65 0.50 5.56
CA ASP A 77 -15.31 0.92 6.91
C ASP A 77 -16.42 1.82 7.50
N LEU A 78 -16.55 1.85 8.83
CA LEU A 78 -17.47 2.78 9.51
C LEU A 78 -17.19 4.25 9.19
N THR A 79 -15.97 4.58 8.82
CA THR A 79 -15.59 5.94 8.37
C THR A 79 -16.24 6.32 7.04
N CYS A 80 -16.74 5.34 6.26
CA CYS A 80 -17.50 5.58 5.04
C CYS A 80 -18.91 6.11 5.29
N PHE A 81 -19.39 6.11 6.55
CA PHE A 81 -20.73 6.52 6.92
C PHE A 81 -20.74 7.85 7.68
N PRO A 82 -21.85 8.61 7.64
CA PRO A 82 -22.01 9.81 8.47
C PRO A 82 -21.74 9.54 9.94
N LYS A 83 -21.09 10.46 10.65
CA LYS A 83 -20.68 10.30 12.06
C LYS A 83 -21.81 9.80 12.97
N HIS A 84 -23.04 10.32 12.79
CA HIS A 84 -24.19 9.89 13.59
C HIS A 84 -24.65 8.45 13.30
N HIS A 85 -24.46 7.94 12.07
CA HIS A 85 -24.72 6.54 11.71
C HIS A 85 -23.65 5.62 12.26
N SER A 86 -22.37 6.02 12.18
CA SER A 86 -21.25 5.27 12.75
C SER A 86 -21.36 5.19 14.26
N ALA A 87 -21.69 6.31 14.93
CA ALA A 87 -21.94 6.33 16.38
C ALA A 87 -23.08 5.39 16.80
N GLU A 88 -24.17 5.34 16.00
CA GLU A 88 -25.26 4.43 16.26
C GLU A 88 -24.87 2.95 16.03
N ALA A 89 -24.05 2.65 15.04
CA ALA A 89 -23.53 1.29 14.83
C ALA A 89 -22.63 0.85 16.00
N VAL A 90 -21.75 1.74 16.49
CA VAL A 90 -20.91 1.51 17.67
C VAL A 90 -21.78 1.30 18.91
N ARG A 91 -22.81 2.13 19.12
CA ARG A 91 -23.79 1.97 20.21
C ARG A 91 -24.41 0.57 20.18
N ARG A 92 -24.91 0.13 19.02
CA ARG A 92 -25.52 -1.20 18.84
C ARG A 92 -24.54 -2.33 19.14
N LYS A 93 -23.30 -2.18 18.70
CA LYS A 93 -22.24 -3.14 18.96
C LYS A 93 -21.93 -3.25 20.46
N ARG A 94 -21.84 -2.12 21.18
CA ARG A 94 -21.66 -2.09 22.65
C ARG A 94 -22.70 -2.90 23.39
N TYR A 95 -23.99 -2.82 22.99
CA TYR A 95 -25.05 -3.63 23.56
C TYR A 95 -24.85 -5.12 23.29
N LEU A 96 -24.45 -5.49 22.07
CA LEU A 96 -24.22 -6.89 21.71
C LEU A 96 -23.02 -7.47 22.44
N ASP A 97 -21.96 -6.69 22.64
CA ASP A 97 -20.76 -7.12 23.34
C ASP A 97 -20.99 -7.21 24.86
N ALA A 98 -21.74 -6.26 25.43
CA ALA A 98 -22.08 -6.27 26.86
C ALA A 98 -23.08 -7.37 27.21
N ALA A 99 -23.88 -7.81 26.28
CA ALA A 99 -24.85 -8.86 26.40
C ALA A 99 -24.31 -10.24 26.00
N SER A 100 -23.00 -10.50 26.21
CA SER A 100 -22.35 -11.78 25.88
C SER A 100 -23.14 -12.97 26.39
N PHE A 101 -23.83 -13.69 25.51
CA PHE A 101 -24.55 -14.88 25.86
C PHE A 101 -23.72 -16.12 25.48
N GLU A 102 -23.45 -16.96 26.45
CA GLU A 102 -22.93 -18.29 26.25
C GLU A 102 -24.10 -19.21 25.80
N GLY A 103 -24.29 -19.35 24.48
CA GLY A 103 -25.33 -20.21 23.93
C GLY A 103 -26.44 -19.51 23.13
N GLU A 104 -27.69 -19.92 23.31
CA GLU A 104 -28.86 -19.38 22.62
C GLU A 104 -29.30 -18.02 23.11
N LEU A 105 -29.86 -17.22 22.19
CA LEU A 105 -30.36 -15.89 22.51
C LEU A 105 -31.57 -15.97 23.50
N PRO A 106 -31.52 -15.22 24.63
CA PRO A 106 -32.59 -15.27 25.63
C PRO A 106 -33.97 -14.94 25.11
N SER A 107 -34.98 -15.39 25.83
CA SER A 107 -36.37 -15.12 25.50
C SER A 107 -36.68 -13.60 25.52
N ARG A 108 -37.76 -13.19 24.85
CA ARG A 108 -38.17 -11.75 24.84
C ARG A 108 -38.45 -11.23 26.25
N LYS A 109 -38.97 -12.08 27.14
CA LYS A 109 -39.28 -11.70 28.53
C LYS A 109 -38.00 -11.43 29.33
N GLU A 110 -36.99 -12.25 29.17
CA GLU A 110 -35.67 -12.09 29.80
C GLU A 110 -34.93 -10.88 29.29
N LEU A 111 -34.90 -10.69 27.95
CA LEU A 111 -34.30 -9.50 27.32
C LEU A 111 -34.94 -8.20 27.82
N ASN A 112 -36.27 -8.16 27.98
CA ASN A 112 -36.96 -6.97 28.51
C ASN A 112 -36.56 -6.64 29.93
N LYS A 113 -36.10 -7.62 30.74
CA LYS A 113 -35.58 -7.37 32.10
C LYS A 113 -34.10 -6.92 32.07
N GLN A 114 -33.29 -7.55 31.24
CA GLN A 114 -31.83 -7.31 31.17
C GLN A 114 -31.45 -6.02 30.45
N LEU A 115 -32.14 -5.65 29.37
CA LEU A 115 -31.78 -4.49 28.55
C LEU A 115 -31.81 -3.14 29.28
N PRO A 116 -32.77 -2.86 30.21
CA PRO A 116 -32.74 -1.64 31.01
C PRO A 116 -31.54 -1.56 31.96
N GLU A 117 -31.11 -2.68 32.54
CA GLU A 117 -29.92 -2.76 33.40
C GLU A 117 -28.64 -2.54 32.60
N LEU A 118 -28.57 -3.16 31.42
CA LEU A 118 -27.48 -2.95 30.49
C LEU A 118 -27.39 -1.49 29.99
N ALA A 119 -28.53 -0.84 29.75
CA ALA A 119 -28.56 0.56 29.36
C ALA A 119 -27.99 1.48 30.45
N LYS A 120 -28.32 1.19 31.74
CA LYS A 120 -27.73 1.91 32.88
C LYS A 120 -26.23 1.67 32.99
N LYS A 121 -25.78 0.42 32.83
CA LYS A 121 -24.36 0.04 32.87
C LYS A 121 -23.54 0.69 31.72
N LEU A 122 -24.17 0.86 30.57
CA LEU A 122 -23.53 1.47 29.39
C LEU A 122 -23.68 3.00 29.32
N GLU A 123 -24.37 3.59 30.32
CA GLU A 123 -24.67 5.03 30.36
C GLU A 123 -25.28 5.57 29.07
N ASP A 124 -26.21 4.81 28.48
CA ASP A 124 -26.76 5.13 27.18
C ASP A 124 -27.77 6.29 27.24
N PRO A 125 -27.47 7.47 26.64
CA PRO A 125 -28.36 8.62 26.69
C PRO A 125 -29.70 8.41 25.94
N LYS A 126 -29.76 7.43 25.02
CA LYS A 126 -30.98 7.08 24.28
C LYS A 126 -31.85 6.04 24.96
N GLY A 127 -31.41 5.50 26.10
CA GLY A 127 -32.11 4.47 26.84
C GLY A 127 -32.05 3.09 26.18
N ALA A 128 -32.68 2.11 26.85
CA ALA A 128 -32.64 0.71 26.46
C ALA A 128 -33.36 0.45 25.10
N PRO A 129 -32.78 -0.36 24.22
CA PRO A 129 -33.47 -0.82 23.02
C PRO A 129 -34.59 -1.82 23.43
N SER A 130 -35.66 -1.91 22.66
CA SER A 130 -36.65 -2.98 22.84
C SER A 130 -36.02 -4.35 22.52
N ALA A 131 -36.54 -5.42 23.17
CA ALA A 131 -36.08 -6.78 22.90
C ALA A 131 -36.16 -7.16 21.42
N VAL A 132 -37.18 -6.67 20.68
CA VAL A 132 -37.32 -6.89 19.23
C VAL A 132 -36.21 -6.20 18.44
N THR A 133 -35.86 -4.98 18.83
CA THR A 133 -34.78 -4.19 18.21
C THR A 133 -33.44 -4.83 18.49
N PHE A 134 -33.18 -5.26 19.71
CA PHE A 134 -31.94 -5.95 20.08
C PHE A 134 -31.76 -7.27 19.33
N ARG A 135 -32.80 -8.12 19.25
CA ARG A 135 -32.77 -9.37 18.46
C ARG A 135 -32.46 -9.12 16.99
N ARG A 136 -33.02 -8.03 16.41
CA ARG A 136 -32.73 -7.63 15.02
C ARG A 136 -31.25 -7.24 14.84
N TRP A 137 -30.66 -6.54 15.81
CA TRP A 137 -29.23 -6.21 15.78
C TRP A 137 -28.37 -7.47 15.89
N TYR A 138 -28.72 -8.38 16.79
CA TYR A 138 -28.01 -9.64 17.00
C TYR A 138 -27.95 -10.46 15.69
N TYR A 139 -29.09 -10.72 15.05
CA TYR A 139 -29.10 -11.47 13.81
C TYR A 139 -28.39 -10.77 12.65
N LYS A 140 -28.41 -9.45 12.60
CA LYS A 140 -27.64 -8.68 11.62
C LYS A 140 -26.14 -8.74 11.85
N ALA A 141 -25.70 -8.79 13.10
CA ALA A 141 -24.29 -8.84 13.45
C ALA A 141 -23.69 -10.25 13.31
N LYS A 142 -24.52 -11.30 13.41
CA LYS A 142 -24.07 -12.70 13.37
C LYS A 142 -23.38 -13.00 12.04
N GLY A 143 -22.05 -13.24 12.10
CA GLY A 143 -21.22 -13.51 10.92
C GLY A 143 -20.92 -12.31 10.01
N ASN A 144 -21.31 -11.08 10.42
CA ASN A 144 -21.09 -9.87 9.66
C ASN A 144 -20.23 -8.85 10.42
N SER A 145 -19.60 -7.93 9.69
CA SER A 145 -18.85 -6.84 10.28
C SER A 145 -19.78 -5.83 10.98
N ILE A 146 -19.20 -4.98 11.83
CA ILE A 146 -19.92 -3.88 12.52
C ILE A 146 -20.71 -2.97 11.55
N VAL A 147 -20.33 -2.92 10.29
CA VAL A 147 -21.02 -2.15 9.24
C VAL A 147 -22.45 -2.63 9.00
N ALA A 148 -22.75 -3.91 9.23
CA ALA A 148 -24.10 -4.43 9.15
C ALA A 148 -25.06 -3.79 10.18
N LEU A 149 -24.50 -3.20 11.24
CA LEU A 149 -25.26 -2.51 12.29
C LEU A 149 -25.55 -1.03 11.95
N VAL A 150 -25.00 -0.49 10.86
CA VAL A 150 -25.28 0.89 10.43
C VAL A 150 -26.77 1.06 10.10
N PRO A 151 -27.42 2.12 10.63
CA PRO A 151 -28.85 2.36 10.35
C PRO A 151 -29.07 2.76 8.89
N LEU A 152 -30.02 2.12 8.23
CA LEU A 152 -30.43 2.42 6.85
C LEU A 152 -31.52 3.50 6.81
N HIS A 153 -31.30 4.67 7.44
CA HIS A 153 -32.30 5.73 7.50
C HIS A 153 -32.67 6.31 6.13
N ALA A 154 -31.76 6.27 5.16
CA ALA A 154 -32.00 6.71 3.79
C ALA A 154 -33.12 5.92 3.07
N LYS A 155 -33.47 4.73 3.58
CA LYS A 155 -34.58 3.91 3.04
C LYS A 155 -35.92 4.16 3.73
N LYS A 156 -35.99 5.06 4.72
CA LYS A 156 -37.23 5.45 5.39
C LYS A 156 -37.77 6.73 4.75
N GLY A 157 -38.86 6.65 4.02
CA GLY A 157 -39.53 7.82 3.41
C GLY A 157 -41.00 7.56 3.13
N ARG A 158 -41.77 8.63 3.02
CA ARG A 158 -43.14 8.59 2.52
C ARG A 158 -43.09 8.19 1.02
N ALA A 159 -44.05 7.42 0.54
CA ALA A 159 -44.16 7.06 -0.87
C ALA A 159 -44.03 8.34 -1.75
N THR A 160 -43.30 8.20 -2.86
CA THR A 160 -43.09 9.32 -3.79
C THR A 160 -44.44 9.74 -4.42
N VAL A 161 -44.59 11.04 -4.65
CA VAL A 161 -45.76 11.61 -5.38
C VAL A 161 -45.63 11.34 -6.88
N PHE A 162 -44.44 10.92 -7.32
CA PHE A 162 -44.16 10.61 -8.72
C PHE A 162 -44.60 9.19 -9.06
N THR A 163 -45.44 9.08 -10.07
CA THR A 163 -45.64 7.82 -10.80
C THR A 163 -44.45 7.61 -11.75
N PRO A 164 -44.16 6.38 -12.18
CA PRO A 164 -43.05 6.12 -13.11
C PRO A 164 -43.11 6.99 -14.37
N GLU A 165 -44.27 7.12 -14.97
CA GLU A 165 -44.47 7.90 -16.20
C GLU A 165 -44.23 9.41 -15.98
N LEU A 166 -44.61 9.91 -14.80
CA LEU A 166 -44.41 11.31 -14.44
C LEU A 166 -42.94 11.60 -14.14
N GLU A 167 -42.25 10.64 -13.56
CA GLU A 167 -40.82 10.72 -13.29
C GLU A 167 -40.01 10.66 -14.59
N ASP A 168 -40.35 9.76 -15.51
CA ASP A 168 -39.73 9.67 -16.84
C ASP A 168 -39.87 10.95 -17.62
N LEU A 169 -41.05 11.54 -17.60
CA LEU A 169 -41.35 12.83 -18.27
C LEU A 169 -40.52 13.97 -17.66
N LEU A 170 -40.38 14.01 -16.33
CA LEU A 170 -39.54 15.01 -15.66
C LEU A 170 -38.07 14.79 -16.00
N LEU A 171 -37.57 13.53 -15.99
CA LEU A 171 -36.19 13.20 -16.36
C LEU A 171 -35.88 13.59 -17.81
N ASP A 172 -36.84 13.41 -18.72
CA ASP A 172 -36.67 13.84 -20.12
C ASP A 172 -36.54 15.37 -20.22
N VAL A 173 -37.38 16.13 -19.51
CA VAL A 173 -37.27 17.61 -19.44
C VAL A 173 -35.91 18.01 -18.84
N LEU A 174 -35.48 17.36 -17.75
CA LEU A 174 -34.19 17.65 -17.13
C LEU A 174 -33.01 17.36 -18.08
N ASN A 175 -33.07 16.26 -18.83
CA ASN A 175 -32.03 15.92 -19.80
C ASN A 175 -32.02 16.89 -20.99
N THR A 176 -33.20 17.38 -21.40
CA THR A 176 -33.35 18.21 -22.59
C THR A 176 -32.92 19.65 -22.35
N ILE A 177 -33.27 20.24 -21.18
CA ILE A 177 -33.04 21.68 -20.93
C ILE A 177 -32.24 21.99 -19.66
N TYR A 178 -32.34 21.18 -18.59
CA TYR A 178 -31.69 21.50 -17.31
C TYR A 178 -30.22 21.06 -17.24
N PHE A 179 -29.90 19.87 -17.77
CA PHE A 179 -28.56 19.33 -17.77
C PHE A 179 -27.70 19.83 -18.93
N LYS A 180 -27.81 21.12 -19.26
CA LYS A 180 -26.97 21.80 -20.24
C LYS A 180 -26.00 22.75 -19.55
N PRO A 181 -24.87 23.09 -20.20
CA PRO A 181 -23.95 24.11 -19.69
C PRO A 181 -24.61 25.46 -19.48
N GLU A 182 -25.61 25.78 -20.33
CA GLU A 182 -26.41 27.00 -20.22
C GLU A 182 -27.33 26.93 -19.00
N SER A 183 -27.17 27.90 -18.10
CA SER A 183 -27.97 27.94 -16.87
C SER A 183 -29.42 28.33 -17.14
N VAL A 184 -30.30 27.34 -17.11
CA VAL A 184 -31.74 27.54 -17.26
C VAL A 184 -32.40 27.66 -15.88
N PRO A 185 -33.21 28.71 -15.60
CA PRO A 185 -33.95 28.82 -14.34
C PRO A 185 -34.92 27.65 -14.14
N ILE A 186 -35.04 27.20 -12.86
CA ILE A 186 -35.95 26.06 -12.54
C ILE A 186 -37.40 26.36 -12.89
N THR A 187 -37.81 27.63 -12.91
CA THR A 187 -39.14 28.05 -13.36
C THR A 187 -39.41 27.64 -14.80
N GLN A 188 -38.46 27.83 -15.71
CA GLN A 188 -38.58 27.39 -17.10
C GLN A 188 -38.61 25.86 -17.23
N VAL A 189 -37.87 25.16 -16.40
CA VAL A 189 -37.93 23.69 -16.32
C VAL A 189 -39.34 23.25 -15.91
N TYR A 190 -39.93 23.93 -14.93
CA TYR A 190 -41.29 23.65 -14.47
C TYR A 190 -42.35 23.96 -15.55
N GLU A 191 -42.23 25.08 -16.22
CA GLU A 191 -43.17 25.47 -17.32
C GLU A 191 -43.11 24.42 -18.44
N GLU A 192 -41.94 24.00 -18.85
CA GLU A 192 -41.80 22.98 -19.89
C GLU A 192 -42.33 21.60 -19.42
N PHE A 193 -42.08 21.26 -18.15
CA PHE A 193 -42.65 20.04 -17.57
C PHE A 193 -44.19 20.06 -17.57
N ILE A 194 -44.81 21.18 -17.19
CA ILE A 194 -46.25 21.33 -17.24
C ILE A 194 -46.77 21.27 -18.67
N ARG A 195 -46.07 21.90 -19.62
CA ARG A 195 -46.43 21.86 -21.05
C ARG A 195 -46.45 20.41 -21.54
N ARG A 196 -45.39 19.63 -21.31
CA ARG A 196 -45.32 18.22 -21.72
C ARG A 196 -46.34 17.35 -20.98
N THR A 197 -46.62 17.63 -19.72
CA THR A 197 -47.68 16.93 -18.96
C THR A 197 -49.05 17.17 -19.57
N ARG A 198 -49.35 18.41 -20.05
CA ARG A 198 -50.58 18.70 -20.77
C ARG A 198 -50.66 17.95 -22.09
N GLU A 199 -49.60 17.95 -22.88
CA GLU A 199 -49.53 17.20 -24.13
C GLU A 199 -49.77 15.70 -23.91
N TYR A 200 -49.13 15.11 -22.90
CA TYR A 200 -49.35 13.71 -22.54
C TYR A 200 -50.79 13.41 -22.15
N ASN A 201 -51.46 14.34 -21.48
CA ASN A 201 -52.84 14.17 -21.02
C ASN A 201 -53.90 14.41 -22.10
N ASN A 202 -53.58 15.11 -23.21
CA ASN A 202 -54.55 15.49 -24.23
C ASN A 202 -55.28 14.30 -24.87
N ASP A 203 -54.54 13.19 -25.07
CA ASP A 203 -55.07 11.98 -25.72
C ASP A 203 -55.41 10.86 -24.70
N LYS A 204 -55.50 11.17 -23.40
CA LYS A 204 -55.74 10.20 -22.34
C LYS A 204 -57.14 10.40 -21.69
N LEU A 205 -57.76 9.26 -21.38
CA LEU A 205 -58.99 9.26 -20.57
C LEU A 205 -58.71 9.87 -19.17
N PRO A 206 -59.69 10.52 -18.52
CA PRO A 206 -59.50 11.16 -17.21
C PRO A 206 -58.91 10.29 -16.13
N SER A 207 -59.14 8.98 -16.16
CA SER A 207 -58.58 7.99 -15.24
C SER A 207 -57.09 7.67 -15.48
N ALA A 208 -56.57 7.94 -16.67
CA ALA A 208 -55.20 7.68 -17.10
C ALA A 208 -54.33 8.95 -17.19
N GLN A 209 -54.92 10.11 -16.86
CA GLN A 209 -54.17 11.38 -16.87
C GLN A 209 -53.20 11.50 -15.69
N LEU A 210 -52.02 12.04 -15.96
CA LEU A 210 -51.03 12.37 -14.97
C LEU A 210 -51.47 13.58 -14.14
N LYS A 211 -51.24 13.49 -12.81
CA LYS A 211 -51.53 14.60 -11.89
C LYS A 211 -50.51 15.71 -12.05
N TYR A 212 -50.98 16.95 -12.12
CA TYR A 212 -50.10 18.11 -12.05
C TYR A 212 -49.46 18.21 -10.67
N ILE A 213 -48.16 18.37 -10.62
CA ILE A 213 -47.40 18.58 -9.38
C ILE A 213 -46.97 20.04 -9.30
N SER A 214 -46.72 20.52 -8.08
CA SER A 214 -46.31 21.91 -7.83
C SER A 214 -44.84 22.16 -8.16
N ASP A 215 -44.51 23.42 -8.52
CA ASP A 215 -43.11 23.89 -8.68
C ASP A 215 -42.22 23.50 -7.49
N SER A 216 -42.72 23.66 -6.27
CA SER A 216 -41.99 23.28 -5.05
C SER A 216 -41.69 21.76 -4.95
N THR A 217 -42.51 20.92 -5.60
CA THR A 217 -42.23 19.46 -5.64
C THR A 217 -41.15 19.15 -6.67
N VAL A 218 -41.16 19.82 -7.83
CA VAL A 218 -40.12 19.70 -8.85
C VAL A 218 -38.76 20.21 -8.29
N ARG A 219 -38.76 21.36 -7.61
CA ARG A 219 -37.55 21.89 -6.93
C ARG A 219 -36.96 20.88 -5.94
N ARG A 220 -37.81 20.32 -5.08
CA ARG A 220 -37.38 19.28 -4.10
C ARG A 220 -36.89 17.99 -4.77
N TYR A 221 -37.40 17.66 -5.94
CA TYR A 221 -36.90 16.53 -6.72
C TYR A 221 -35.50 16.84 -7.24
N ILE A 222 -35.29 18.00 -7.84
CA ILE A 222 -33.98 18.45 -8.34
C ILE A 222 -32.93 18.55 -7.20
N GLU A 223 -33.33 19.09 -6.05
CA GLU A 223 -32.46 19.19 -4.86
C GLU A 223 -32.03 17.83 -4.29
N LYS A 224 -32.84 16.79 -4.50
CA LYS A 224 -32.50 15.42 -4.09
C LYS A 224 -31.57 14.69 -5.05
N LEU A 225 -31.42 15.17 -6.27
CA LEU A 225 -30.49 14.61 -7.23
C LEU A 225 -29.07 14.73 -6.65
N ASP A 226 -28.23 13.74 -6.94
CA ASP A 226 -26.84 13.78 -6.56
C ASP A 226 -26.15 15.03 -7.16
N PRO A 227 -25.73 16.00 -6.32
CA PRO A 227 -25.12 17.24 -6.81
C PRO A 227 -23.89 17.00 -7.70
N TYR A 228 -23.15 15.93 -7.46
CA TYR A 228 -22.01 15.54 -8.28
C TYR A 228 -22.46 15.13 -9.68
N GLN A 229 -23.51 14.27 -9.78
CA GLN A 229 -24.05 13.81 -11.05
C GLN A 229 -24.68 14.97 -11.85
N VAL A 230 -25.34 15.90 -11.16
CA VAL A 230 -25.88 17.12 -11.79
C VAL A 230 -24.74 17.95 -12.38
N GLU A 231 -23.64 18.14 -11.64
CA GLU A 231 -22.48 18.89 -12.12
C GLU A 231 -21.79 18.16 -13.29
N VAL A 232 -21.68 16.82 -13.22
CA VAL A 232 -21.12 16.01 -14.32
C VAL A 232 -21.91 16.22 -15.61
N LYS A 233 -23.24 16.22 -15.52
CA LYS A 233 -24.11 16.42 -16.69
C LYS A 233 -24.04 17.83 -17.23
N LYS A 234 -23.96 18.85 -16.35
CA LYS A 234 -23.94 20.27 -16.76
C LYS A 234 -22.58 20.71 -17.30
N ASN A 235 -21.51 20.42 -16.56
CA ASN A 235 -20.20 21.02 -16.77
C ASN A 235 -19.11 20.00 -17.08
N GLY A 236 -19.50 18.73 -17.18
CA GLY A 236 -18.57 17.63 -17.42
C GLY A 236 -17.88 17.14 -16.15
N ARG A 237 -17.29 15.94 -16.27
CA ARG A 237 -16.68 15.22 -15.15
C ARG A 237 -15.53 15.98 -14.48
N HIS A 238 -14.72 16.67 -15.28
CA HIS A 238 -13.58 17.42 -14.74
C HIS A 238 -14.00 18.61 -13.85
N ALA A 239 -15.05 19.32 -14.23
CA ALA A 239 -15.59 20.42 -13.43
C ALA A 239 -16.24 19.91 -12.13
N ALA A 240 -16.99 18.81 -12.22
CA ALA A 240 -17.57 18.15 -11.06
C ALA A 240 -16.50 17.67 -10.09
N ASP A 241 -15.47 16.98 -10.57
CA ASP A 241 -14.35 16.52 -9.76
C ASP A 241 -13.66 17.70 -9.07
N LYS A 242 -13.41 18.79 -9.76
CA LYS A 242 -12.82 20.02 -9.19
C LYS A 242 -13.71 20.66 -8.12
N LYS A 243 -15.02 20.73 -8.34
CA LYS A 243 -15.97 21.38 -7.44
C LYS A 243 -16.23 20.57 -6.17
N PHE A 244 -16.30 19.25 -6.29
CA PHE A 244 -16.61 18.35 -5.18
C PHE A 244 -15.38 17.70 -4.55
N SER A 245 -14.19 17.95 -5.06
CA SER A 245 -12.91 17.46 -4.51
C SER A 245 -12.49 18.13 -3.19
N LYS A 246 -13.36 18.92 -2.57
CA LYS A 246 -13.08 19.49 -1.25
C LYS A 246 -12.89 18.38 -0.22
N ALA A 247 -11.81 18.48 0.52
CA ALA A 247 -11.41 17.62 1.62
C ALA A 247 -12.56 17.39 2.62
N VAL A 248 -13.36 16.38 2.40
CA VAL A 248 -14.38 15.97 3.36
C VAL A 248 -13.77 14.93 4.29
N GLY A 249 -13.25 15.41 5.42
CA GLY A 249 -12.79 14.58 6.53
C GLY A 249 -11.37 14.04 6.36
N GLN A 250 -10.48 14.39 7.26
CA GLN A 250 -9.26 13.61 7.45
C GLN A 250 -9.69 12.21 7.90
N LEU A 251 -9.34 11.20 7.12
CA LEU A 251 -9.40 9.82 7.59
C LEU A 251 -8.44 9.72 8.79
N THR A 252 -8.99 9.77 9.98
CA THR A 252 -8.22 9.66 11.22
C THR A 252 -7.76 8.22 11.36
N VAL A 253 -6.46 8.03 11.35
CA VAL A 253 -5.78 6.79 11.71
C VAL A 253 -5.42 6.91 13.17
N SER A 254 -5.70 5.90 13.97
CA SER A 254 -5.58 5.98 15.43
C SER A 254 -4.26 5.43 15.96
N ASN A 255 -3.63 4.52 15.22
CA ASN A 255 -2.40 3.82 15.64
C ASN A 255 -1.45 3.58 14.47
N ILE A 256 -0.20 3.27 14.80
CA ILE A 256 0.75 2.70 13.84
C ILE A 256 0.20 1.39 13.28
N LEU A 257 0.53 1.06 12.03
CA LEU A 257 0.09 -0.14 11.30
C LEU A 257 -1.42 -0.22 11.04
N ASP A 258 -2.21 0.78 11.40
CA ASP A 258 -3.62 0.79 11.04
C ASP A 258 -3.81 0.98 9.53
N ARG A 259 -2.91 1.76 8.91
CA ARG A 259 -3.01 2.07 7.49
C ARG A 259 -1.67 2.41 6.87
N TRP A 260 -1.34 1.71 5.78
CA TRP A 260 -0.23 2.05 4.91
C TRP A 260 -0.70 2.74 3.64
N GLU A 261 0.09 3.70 3.17
CA GLU A 261 -0.04 4.29 1.84
C GLU A 261 1.10 3.76 0.96
N ILE A 262 0.76 3.31 -0.26
CA ILE A 262 1.75 2.84 -1.23
C ILE A 262 1.63 3.68 -2.48
N ASP A 263 2.78 4.07 -3.02
CA ASP A 263 2.85 4.83 -4.25
C ASP A 263 4.16 4.62 -5.00
N HIS A 264 4.17 4.96 -6.29
CA HIS A 264 5.30 4.84 -7.18
C HIS A 264 5.66 6.19 -7.79
N THR A 265 6.95 6.45 -7.97
CA THR A 265 7.41 7.62 -8.70
C THR A 265 8.66 7.29 -9.49
N ALA A 266 8.81 7.90 -10.68
CA ALA A 266 10.09 7.94 -11.34
C ALA A 266 10.94 9.03 -10.68
N LEU A 267 12.09 8.67 -10.14
CA LEU A 267 12.98 9.65 -9.48
C LEU A 267 13.52 10.68 -10.48
N ASP A 268 13.63 11.93 -10.02
CA ASP A 268 14.16 13.03 -10.83
C ASP A 268 15.70 13.01 -10.89
N VAL A 269 16.29 11.83 -11.10
CA VAL A 269 17.74 11.63 -11.22
C VAL A 269 18.06 10.56 -12.25
N MET A 270 19.10 10.78 -13.04
CA MET A 270 19.61 9.79 -13.98
C MET A 270 20.63 8.89 -13.29
N ALA A 271 20.46 7.60 -13.43
CA ALA A 271 21.41 6.61 -12.90
C ALA A 271 22.21 5.95 -14.03
N VAL A 272 23.41 5.52 -13.69
CA VAL A 272 24.35 4.92 -14.62
C VAL A 272 24.56 3.44 -14.30
N ASP A 273 24.90 2.69 -15.31
CA ASP A 273 25.35 1.32 -15.20
C ASP A 273 26.68 1.27 -14.41
N PRO A 274 26.78 0.42 -13.36
CA PRO A 274 27.99 0.36 -12.53
C PRO A 274 29.24 -0.13 -13.27
N VAL A 275 29.04 -0.70 -14.44
CA VAL A 275 30.06 -1.39 -15.23
C VAL A 275 30.54 -0.50 -16.38
N THR A 276 29.58 -0.06 -17.19
CA THR A 276 29.88 0.72 -18.40
C THR A 276 29.98 2.21 -18.14
N GLY A 277 29.45 2.69 -17.01
CA GLY A 277 29.28 4.11 -16.72
C GLY A 277 28.27 4.79 -17.65
N ARG A 278 27.60 4.02 -18.52
CA ARG A 278 26.57 4.55 -19.42
C ARG A 278 25.29 4.85 -18.65
N MET A 279 24.65 5.91 -19.04
CA MET A 279 23.35 6.27 -18.50
C MET A 279 22.32 5.19 -18.84
N ILE A 280 21.62 4.67 -17.83
CA ILE A 280 20.52 3.73 -17.98
C ILE A 280 19.19 4.49 -18.10
N GLY A 281 19.00 5.52 -17.27
CA GLY A 281 17.78 6.30 -17.21
C GLY A 281 17.36 6.63 -15.78
N ARG A 282 16.10 7.06 -15.65
CA ARG A 282 15.50 7.38 -14.34
C ARG A 282 14.99 6.10 -13.68
N PRO A 283 15.44 5.77 -12.47
CA PRO A 283 14.88 4.63 -11.75
C PRO A 283 13.49 4.96 -11.18
N PHE A 284 12.68 3.93 -10.98
CA PHE A 284 11.40 4.01 -10.27
C PHE A 284 11.62 3.69 -8.79
N LEU A 285 10.94 4.44 -7.96
CA LEU A 285 10.87 4.24 -6.52
C LEU A 285 9.45 3.88 -6.11
N THR A 286 9.28 2.72 -5.50
CA THR A 286 8.04 2.31 -4.82
C THR A 286 8.23 2.48 -3.33
N VAL A 287 7.31 3.15 -2.64
CA VAL A 287 7.41 3.45 -1.20
C VAL A 287 6.17 2.98 -0.47
N VAL A 288 6.37 2.43 0.72
CA VAL A 288 5.32 2.12 1.70
C VAL A 288 5.50 3.03 2.90
N LEU A 289 4.48 3.82 3.22
CA LEU A 289 4.48 4.78 4.30
C LEU A 289 3.37 4.45 5.32
N ASP A 290 3.72 4.41 6.60
CA ASP A 290 2.73 4.31 7.68
C ASP A 290 2.02 5.66 7.86
N ARG A 291 0.71 5.67 7.70
CA ARG A 291 -0.08 6.90 7.72
C ARG A 291 -0.08 7.61 9.07
N TYR A 292 -0.02 6.88 10.18
CA TYR A 292 -0.06 7.45 11.52
C TYR A 292 1.27 8.13 11.87
N SER A 293 2.35 7.37 11.83
CA SER A 293 3.68 7.82 12.26
C SER A 293 4.47 8.56 11.18
N ARG A 294 4.06 8.47 9.92
CA ARG A 294 4.84 8.91 8.74
C ARG A 294 6.15 8.16 8.56
N MET A 295 6.37 7.08 9.29
CA MET A 295 7.52 6.20 9.06
C MET A 295 7.46 5.60 7.67
N ILE A 296 8.57 5.60 6.98
CA ILE A 296 8.73 4.78 5.78
C ILE A 296 8.89 3.34 6.25
N MET A 297 7.98 2.47 5.85
CA MET A 297 8.01 1.06 6.19
C MET A 297 9.06 0.32 5.36
N ALA A 298 9.09 0.61 4.05
CA ALA A 298 10.12 0.14 3.12
C ALA A 298 10.05 0.93 1.83
N PHE A 299 11.07 0.73 0.99
CA PHE A 299 11.05 1.14 -0.41
C PHE A 299 11.69 0.09 -1.31
N TRP A 300 11.38 0.18 -2.59
CA TRP A 300 11.98 -0.63 -3.65
C TRP A 300 12.42 0.25 -4.80
N LEU A 301 13.69 0.14 -5.18
CA LEU A 301 14.30 0.95 -6.25
C LEU A 301 14.66 0.04 -7.43
N HIS A 302 14.18 0.37 -8.64
CA HIS A 302 14.37 -0.45 -9.83
C HIS A 302 14.26 0.37 -11.13
N PHE A 303 14.73 -0.18 -12.25
CA PHE A 303 14.61 0.49 -13.56
C PHE A 303 13.36 0.08 -14.34
N ALA A 304 12.82 -1.10 -14.10
CA ALA A 304 11.59 -1.53 -14.76
C ALA A 304 10.40 -0.65 -14.32
N ALA A 305 9.41 -0.47 -15.20
CA ALA A 305 8.16 0.17 -14.79
C ALA A 305 7.53 -0.60 -13.60
N PRO A 306 6.84 0.10 -12.68
CA PRO A 306 6.14 -0.55 -11.58
C PRO A 306 5.25 -1.68 -12.07
N ASN A 307 5.28 -2.80 -11.37
CA ASN A 307 4.53 -4.01 -11.68
C ASN A 307 4.17 -4.75 -10.39
N THR A 308 3.37 -5.80 -10.49
CA THR A 308 2.94 -6.60 -9.34
C THR A 308 4.13 -7.13 -8.52
N GLU A 309 5.23 -7.54 -9.17
CA GLU A 309 6.43 -8.04 -8.49
C GLU A 309 7.09 -6.94 -7.62
N SER A 310 7.21 -5.71 -8.12
CA SER A 310 7.79 -4.61 -7.34
C SER A 310 6.95 -4.28 -6.11
N VAL A 311 5.62 -4.44 -6.20
CA VAL A 311 4.71 -4.30 -5.05
C VAL A 311 4.92 -5.43 -4.05
N LEU A 312 5.00 -6.68 -4.50
CA LEU A 312 5.23 -7.84 -3.63
C LEU A 312 6.56 -7.70 -2.86
N GLN A 313 7.62 -7.28 -3.56
CA GLN A 313 8.96 -7.05 -2.98
C GLN A 313 8.95 -5.96 -1.90
N VAL A 314 8.32 -4.82 -2.16
CA VAL A 314 8.29 -3.72 -1.20
C VAL A 314 7.42 -4.07 0.02
N ILE A 315 6.33 -4.82 -0.15
CA ILE A 315 5.46 -5.26 0.95
C ILE A 315 6.17 -6.28 1.84
N GLU A 316 6.84 -7.26 1.26
CA GLU A 316 7.66 -8.22 2.01
C GLU A 316 8.70 -7.49 2.86
N ARG A 317 9.44 -6.56 2.25
CA ARG A 317 10.42 -5.72 2.93
C ARG A 317 9.77 -4.82 3.99
N ALA A 318 8.54 -4.32 3.78
CA ALA A 318 7.82 -3.49 4.74
C ALA A 318 7.39 -4.27 5.98
N ILE A 319 6.94 -5.51 5.82
CA ILE A 319 6.52 -6.39 6.90
C ILE A 319 7.75 -6.89 7.69
N SER A 320 8.82 -7.26 7.00
CA SER A 320 10.03 -7.86 7.59
C SER A 320 10.83 -6.88 8.46
N PRO A 321 11.60 -7.36 9.43
CA PRO A 321 12.60 -6.56 10.15
C PRO A 321 13.63 -5.97 9.19
N LYS A 322 14.21 -4.83 9.54
CA LYS A 322 15.17 -4.12 8.67
C LYS A 322 16.64 -4.38 9.05
N ALA A 323 16.87 -5.18 10.10
CA ALA A 323 18.21 -5.33 10.68
C ALA A 323 19.22 -5.91 9.69
N SER A 324 18.88 -6.99 8.96
CA SER A 324 19.75 -7.61 7.95
C SER A 324 19.96 -6.69 6.74
N TRP A 325 18.91 -5.98 6.34
CA TRP A 325 19.04 -5.02 5.24
C TRP A 325 19.96 -3.86 5.62
N LEU A 326 19.77 -3.25 6.81
CA LEU A 326 20.62 -2.18 7.31
C LEU A 326 22.08 -2.61 7.51
N ALA A 327 22.34 -3.86 7.86
CA ALA A 327 23.70 -4.38 8.02
C ALA A 327 24.55 -4.23 6.74
N LYS A 328 23.91 -4.16 5.56
CA LYS A 328 24.59 -3.90 4.28
C LYS A 328 25.05 -2.44 4.11
N PHE A 329 24.59 -1.53 4.98
CA PHE A 329 24.83 -0.09 4.91
C PHE A 329 25.45 0.45 6.21
N PRO A 330 26.74 0.17 6.47
CA PRO A 330 27.38 0.50 7.75
C PRO A 330 27.49 2.00 8.06
N LYS A 331 27.23 2.86 7.07
CA LYS A 331 27.22 4.34 7.24
C LYS A 331 25.90 4.88 7.80
N VAL A 332 24.88 4.05 7.97
CA VAL A 332 23.62 4.42 8.62
C VAL A 332 23.78 4.33 10.13
N ILE A 333 23.40 5.37 10.85
CA ILE A 333 23.65 5.51 12.29
C ILE A 333 22.45 5.06 13.10
N ASN A 334 21.24 5.46 12.66
CA ASN A 334 20.02 5.22 13.40
C ASN A 334 19.39 3.86 13.08
N GLU A 335 18.53 3.40 13.99
CA GLU A 335 17.73 2.19 13.80
C GLU A 335 16.55 2.44 12.84
N TRP A 336 16.11 1.38 12.19
CA TRP A 336 14.86 1.37 11.44
C TRP A 336 13.91 0.32 12.03
N PRO A 337 13.14 0.66 13.09
CA PRO A 337 12.33 -0.30 13.83
C PRO A 337 11.02 -0.68 13.12
N ALA A 338 10.65 0.02 12.05
CA ALA A 338 9.41 -0.21 11.33
C ALA A 338 9.30 -1.63 10.78
N ARG A 339 8.28 -2.38 11.23
CA ARG A 339 7.99 -3.78 10.89
C ARG A 339 6.54 -4.12 11.19
N GLY A 340 6.09 -5.29 10.77
CA GLY A 340 4.79 -5.84 11.15
C GLY A 340 3.74 -5.75 10.06
N LEU A 341 2.61 -6.38 10.30
CA LEU A 341 1.48 -6.44 9.39
C LEU A 341 0.56 -5.23 9.57
N PRO A 342 0.17 -4.52 8.50
CA PRO A 342 -0.82 -3.46 8.57
C PRO A 342 -2.24 -4.04 8.65
N LEU A 343 -3.17 -3.28 9.21
CA LEU A 343 -4.59 -3.60 9.07
C LEU A 343 -5.08 -3.31 7.65
N ARG A 344 -4.60 -2.21 7.05
CA ARG A 344 -5.05 -1.74 5.73
C ARG A 344 -3.91 -1.20 4.89
N ILE A 345 -4.07 -1.39 3.59
CA ILE A 345 -3.19 -0.82 2.57
C ILE A 345 -4.04 0.03 1.62
N VAL A 346 -3.58 1.25 1.34
CA VAL A 346 -4.18 2.15 0.36
C VAL A 346 -3.20 2.34 -0.79
N PRO A 347 -3.32 1.53 -1.85
CA PRO A 347 -2.56 1.70 -3.07
C PRO A 347 -3.13 2.84 -3.92
N ASP A 348 -2.54 3.14 -5.08
CA ASP A 348 -3.21 3.92 -6.10
C ASP A 348 -4.14 3.04 -6.97
N ASN A 349 -4.80 3.66 -7.97
CA ASN A 349 -5.66 2.93 -8.90
C ASN A 349 -4.88 2.34 -10.09
N ALA A 350 -3.57 2.17 -9.97
CA ALA A 350 -2.77 1.57 -11.02
C ALA A 350 -3.07 0.07 -11.17
N ALA A 351 -2.93 -0.43 -12.41
CA ALA A 351 -3.36 -1.77 -12.78
C ALA A 351 -2.66 -2.89 -11.98
N GLU A 352 -1.42 -2.65 -11.57
CA GLU A 352 -0.61 -3.59 -10.78
C GLU A 352 -1.22 -3.94 -9.43
N PHE A 353 -1.97 -3.01 -8.81
CA PHE A 353 -2.64 -3.24 -7.54
C PHE A 353 -3.97 -3.97 -7.67
N HIS A 354 -4.54 -4.02 -8.87
CA HIS A 354 -5.77 -4.77 -9.16
C HIS A 354 -5.49 -6.22 -9.59
N ALA A 355 -4.22 -6.63 -9.63
CA ALA A 355 -3.87 -8.01 -9.95
C ALA A 355 -4.47 -8.98 -8.93
N ASP A 356 -5.23 -9.98 -9.39
CA ASP A 356 -5.90 -10.97 -8.54
C ASP A 356 -4.94 -11.63 -7.53
N ASN A 357 -3.71 -11.90 -7.96
CA ASN A 357 -2.68 -12.50 -7.11
C ASN A 357 -2.35 -11.64 -5.89
N LEU A 358 -2.29 -10.31 -6.06
CA LEU A 358 -2.00 -9.38 -5.00
C LEU A 358 -3.18 -9.28 -4.00
N VAL A 359 -4.39 -9.15 -4.53
CA VAL A 359 -5.62 -9.10 -3.73
C VAL A 359 -5.76 -10.37 -2.88
N ILE A 360 -5.52 -11.55 -3.48
CA ILE A 360 -5.58 -12.81 -2.77
C ILE A 360 -4.47 -12.90 -1.71
N ALA A 361 -3.23 -12.48 -2.02
CA ALA A 361 -2.12 -12.48 -1.07
C ALA A 361 -2.43 -11.63 0.17
N PHE A 362 -2.94 -10.41 -0.02
CA PHE A 362 -3.33 -9.54 1.09
C PHE A 362 -4.50 -10.12 1.89
N THR A 363 -5.48 -10.71 1.22
CA THR A 363 -6.61 -11.36 1.89
C THR A 363 -6.15 -12.54 2.76
N GLU A 364 -5.20 -13.35 2.27
CA GLU A 364 -4.61 -14.46 3.05
C GLU A 364 -3.83 -13.97 4.28
N MET A 365 -3.23 -12.79 4.19
CA MET A 365 -2.54 -12.15 5.31
C MET A 365 -3.48 -11.38 6.25
N GLY A 366 -4.78 -11.31 5.95
CA GLY A 366 -5.75 -10.54 6.71
C GLY A 366 -5.61 -9.02 6.55
N ILE A 367 -4.95 -8.58 5.46
CA ILE A 367 -4.74 -7.17 5.15
C ILE A 367 -5.89 -6.67 4.26
N GLU A 368 -6.58 -5.63 4.69
CA GLU A 368 -7.64 -4.99 3.91
C GLU A 368 -7.03 -4.06 2.84
N ILE A 369 -7.45 -4.23 1.57
CA ILE A 369 -7.08 -3.29 0.51
C ILE A 369 -8.21 -2.27 0.34
N MET A 370 -7.87 -0.99 0.40
CA MET A 370 -8.80 0.11 0.20
C MET A 370 -8.36 0.93 -1.03
N PHE A 371 -9.02 0.72 -2.15
CA PHE A 371 -8.78 1.54 -3.34
C PHE A 371 -9.40 2.92 -3.18
N PRO A 372 -8.63 4.01 -3.37
CA PRO A 372 -9.18 5.35 -3.38
C PRO A 372 -10.17 5.50 -4.53
N ARG A 373 -11.26 6.24 -4.30
CA ARG A 373 -12.11 6.64 -5.42
C ARG A 373 -11.28 7.45 -6.41
N SER A 374 -11.49 7.20 -7.71
CA SER A 374 -10.80 7.93 -8.77
C SER A 374 -10.78 9.43 -8.47
N ARG A 375 -9.59 10.03 -8.45
CA ARG A 375 -9.35 11.46 -8.17
C ARG A 375 -9.72 11.94 -6.76
N GLY A 376 -9.56 11.09 -5.74
CA GLY A 376 -9.59 11.49 -4.33
C GLY A 376 -8.19 11.75 -3.78
N PRO A 377 -7.53 12.89 -4.09
CA PRO A 377 -6.13 13.15 -3.73
C PRO A 377 -5.90 13.16 -2.21
N GLN A 378 -6.95 13.34 -1.43
CA GLN A 378 -6.88 13.42 0.03
C GLN A 378 -6.55 12.07 0.70
N MET A 379 -6.72 10.96 0.01
CA MET A 379 -6.47 9.64 0.58
C MET A 379 -4.99 9.26 0.61
N LYS A 380 -4.14 9.92 -0.18
CA LYS A 380 -2.70 9.64 -0.34
C LYS A 380 -1.79 10.84 -0.02
N GLY A 381 -2.33 11.89 0.55
CA GLY A 381 -1.59 13.13 0.78
C GLY A 381 -0.31 13.00 1.62
N ALA A 382 -0.10 11.88 2.32
CA ALA A 382 1.12 11.68 3.10
C ALA A 382 2.27 11.17 2.24
N VAL A 383 2.04 10.18 1.39
CA VAL A 383 3.08 9.65 0.51
C VAL A 383 3.44 10.64 -0.61
N GLU A 384 2.46 11.40 -1.13
CA GLU A 384 2.72 12.48 -2.09
C GLU A 384 3.62 13.58 -1.47
N ARG A 385 3.32 13.98 -0.24
CA ARG A 385 4.15 14.95 0.51
C ARG A 385 5.54 14.39 0.78
N PHE A 386 5.66 13.10 1.09
CA PHE A 386 6.95 12.44 1.23
C PHE A 386 7.77 12.53 -0.05
N PHE A 387 7.21 12.24 -1.23
CA PHE A 387 7.94 12.35 -2.49
C PHE A 387 8.41 13.77 -2.77
N ARG A 388 7.57 14.77 -2.47
CA ARG A 388 8.00 16.18 -2.58
C ARG A 388 9.19 16.48 -1.65
N THR A 389 9.12 16.05 -0.39
CA THR A 389 10.20 16.23 0.58
C THR A 389 11.48 15.51 0.15
N LEU A 390 11.36 14.29 -0.36
CA LEU A 390 12.47 13.50 -0.90
C LEU A 390 13.14 14.20 -2.10
N ASN A 391 12.33 14.67 -3.05
CA ASN A 391 12.87 15.35 -4.23
C ASN A 391 13.64 16.61 -3.84
N MET A 392 13.06 17.47 -2.99
CA MET A 392 13.72 18.73 -2.57
C MET A 392 14.89 18.48 -1.61
N GLY A 393 14.76 17.51 -0.68
CA GLY A 393 15.75 17.28 0.36
C GLY A 393 16.92 16.38 -0.04
N LEU A 394 16.76 15.57 -1.08
CA LEU A 394 17.82 14.66 -1.53
C LEU A 394 17.99 14.67 -3.07
N ILE A 395 16.95 14.32 -3.82
CA ILE A 395 17.12 13.98 -5.24
C ILE A 395 17.63 15.15 -6.07
N HIS A 396 17.11 16.36 -5.84
CA HIS A 396 17.55 17.56 -6.57
C HIS A 396 18.95 18.04 -6.17
N THR A 397 19.53 17.52 -5.09
CA THR A 397 20.90 17.82 -4.69
C THR A 397 21.93 16.84 -5.28
N LEU A 398 21.45 15.75 -5.91
CA LEU A 398 22.31 14.72 -6.46
C LEU A 398 22.78 15.07 -7.89
N PRO A 399 24.01 14.69 -8.26
CA PRO A 399 24.47 14.85 -9.63
C PRO A 399 23.64 13.96 -10.59
N GLY A 400 23.31 14.52 -11.76
CA GLY A 400 22.43 13.87 -12.74
C GLY A 400 20.94 14.07 -12.47
N THR A 401 20.56 15.00 -11.57
CA THR A 401 19.16 15.36 -11.35
C THR A 401 18.52 15.94 -12.61
N THR A 402 17.25 15.56 -12.85
CA THR A 402 16.46 16.12 -13.96
C THR A 402 15.61 17.30 -13.54
N PHE A 403 15.59 17.62 -12.22
CA PHE A 403 14.68 18.58 -11.60
C PHE A 403 13.20 18.26 -11.87
N SER A 404 12.29 18.93 -11.18
CA SER A 404 10.85 18.68 -11.34
C SER A 404 10.28 19.24 -12.65
N ASN A 405 10.91 20.27 -13.21
CA ASN A 405 10.45 20.90 -14.44
C ASN A 405 11.61 21.55 -15.22
N VAL A 406 11.34 21.89 -16.48
CA VAL A 406 12.32 22.47 -17.41
C VAL A 406 12.80 23.86 -16.94
N LYS A 407 11.94 24.63 -16.25
CA LYS A 407 12.32 25.96 -15.76
C LYS A 407 13.35 25.89 -14.63
N GLU A 408 13.17 24.94 -13.69
CA GLU A 408 14.15 24.71 -12.62
C GLU A 408 15.46 24.12 -13.14
N ARG A 409 15.38 23.31 -14.18
CA ARG A 409 16.55 22.70 -14.79
C ARG A 409 17.45 23.71 -15.54
N GLY A 410 16.87 24.72 -16.21
CA GLY A 410 17.62 25.67 -17.02
C GLY A 410 18.52 24.97 -18.05
N ASP A 411 19.79 25.38 -18.13
CA ASP A 411 20.80 24.82 -19.04
C ASP A 411 21.54 23.59 -18.48
N TYR A 412 21.13 23.09 -17.31
CA TYR A 412 21.72 21.89 -16.71
C TYR A 412 21.41 20.66 -17.55
N THR A 413 22.44 19.88 -17.88
CA THR A 413 22.36 18.67 -18.71
C THR A 413 22.54 17.45 -17.79
N PRO A 414 21.46 16.79 -17.34
CA PRO A 414 21.53 15.64 -16.42
C PRO A 414 22.46 14.54 -16.92
N GLU A 415 22.47 14.30 -18.22
CA GLU A 415 23.22 13.24 -18.88
C GLU A 415 24.74 13.40 -18.71
N LYS A 416 25.23 14.65 -18.68
CA LYS A 416 26.66 14.95 -18.50
C LYS A 416 27.13 14.80 -17.05
N HIS A 417 26.19 14.90 -16.11
CA HIS A 417 26.48 14.88 -14.67
C HIS A 417 26.07 13.57 -13.99
N ALA A 418 25.36 12.69 -14.68
CA ALA A 418 24.95 11.39 -14.15
C ALA A 418 26.17 10.53 -13.84
N CYS A 419 26.33 10.15 -12.57
CA CYS A 419 27.45 9.30 -12.11
C CYS A 419 27.03 8.28 -11.03
N LEU A 420 25.76 8.34 -10.57
CA LEU A 420 25.29 7.48 -9.51
C LEU A 420 24.78 6.16 -10.06
N THR A 421 25.23 5.07 -9.48
CA THR A 421 24.68 3.74 -9.73
C THR A 421 23.41 3.51 -8.88
N LEU A 422 22.60 2.53 -9.27
CA LEU A 422 21.40 2.16 -8.49
C LEU A 422 21.76 1.84 -7.03
N GLN A 423 22.85 1.15 -6.79
CA GLN A 423 23.33 0.79 -5.45
C GLN A 423 23.79 2.02 -4.64
N ALA A 424 24.47 2.98 -5.28
CA ALA A 424 24.85 4.22 -4.62
C ALA A 424 23.61 5.07 -4.27
N LEU A 425 22.63 5.09 -5.17
CA LEU A 425 21.36 5.76 -4.94
C LEU A 425 20.55 5.09 -3.82
N GLU A 426 20.51 3.76 -3.77
CA GLU A 426 19.88 3.01 -2.66
C GLU A 426 20.56 3.34 -1.32
N SER A 427 21.88 3.40 -1.28
CA SER A 427 22.64 3.76 -0.09
C SER A 427 22.33 5.19 0.38
N ALA A 428 22.25 6.14 -0.54
CA ALA A 428 21.88 7.53 -0.24
C ALA A 428 20.44 7.63 0.29
N LEU A 429 19.50 6.92 -0.34
CA LEU A 429 18.09 6.88 0.07
C LEU A 429 17.94 6.29 1.49
N ILE A 430 18.57 5.15 1.77
CA ILE A 430 18.51 4.52 3.11
C ILE A 430 19.04 5.50 4.16
N LYS A 431 20.20 6.07 3.92
CA LYS A 431 20.81 7.01 4.86
C LYS A 431 19.92 8.23 5.07
N TRP A 432 19.39 8.83 4.01
CA TRP A 432 18.52 9.98 4.11
C TRP A 432 17.19 9.65 4.82
N ILE A 433 16.56 8.51 4.52
CA ILE A 433 15.31 8.09 5.16
C ILE A 433 15.54 7.86 6.66
N VAL A 434 16.57 7.10 7.03
CA VAL A 434 16.73 6.61 8.41
C VAL A 434 17.36 7.69 9.30
N ASP A 435 18.40 8.39 8.81
CA ASP A 435 19.18 9.31 9.63
C ASP A 435 18.63 10.76 9.56
N ILE A 436 17.90 11.11 8.49
CA ILE A 436 17.39 12.47 8.32
C ILE A 436 15.87 12.48 8.40
N TYR A 437 15.16 11.90 7.44
CA TYR A 437 13.70 12.01 7.36
C TYR A 437 12.99 11.48 8.62
N HIS A 438 13.36 10.30 9.12
CA HIS A 438 12.76 9.72 10.32
C HIS A 438 13.09 10.51 11.60
N GLN A 439 14.14 11.33 11.59
CA GLN A 439 14.59 12.15 12.73
C GLN A 439 14.16 13.61 12.62
N THR A 440 13.56 14.03 11.50
CA THR A 440 13.14 15.43 11.30
C THR A 440 11.71 15.64 11.84
N PRO A 441 11.44 16.73 12.57
CA PRO A 441 10.08 17.08 13.03
C PRO A 441 9.14 17.39 11.87
N HIS A 442 7.90 16.91 11.94
CA HIS A 442 6.87 17.12 10.92
C HIS A 442 5.70 17.94 11.46
N LYS A 443 5.28 19.00 10.75
CA LYS A 443 4.08 19.79 11.12
C LYS A 443 2.83 18.92 11.28
N GLY A 444 2.64 17.91 10.43
CA GLY A 444 1.51 16.97 10.48
C GLY A 444 1.59 15.93 11.60
N LEU A 445 2.62 15.97 12.44
CA LEU A 445 2.82 15.16 13.65
C LEU A 445 2.99 16.03 14.90
N ASP A 446 2.41 17.22 14.90
CA ASP A 446 2.55 18.20 16.01
C ASP A 446 4.02 18.46 16.35
N SER A 447 4.84 18.68 15.32
CA SER A 447 6.29 18.90 15.43
C SER A 447 7.08 17.74 16.06
N LYS A 448 6.52 16.52 16.08
CA LYS A 448 7.24 15.31 16.47
C LYS A 448 7.90 14.67 15.25
N THR A 449 8.96 13.90 15.49
CA THR A 449 9.62 13.12 14.45
C THR A 449 8.87 11.81 14.19
N PRO A 450 8.90 11.25 12.96
CA PRO A 450 8.34 9.94 12.66
C PRO A 450 8.85 8.85 13.62
N MET A 451 10.15 8.86 13.93
CA MET A 451 10.78 7.94 14.88
C MET A 451 10.20 8.07 16.29
N ALA A 452 10.04 9.28 16.79
CA ALA A 452 9.48 9.53 18.13
C ALA A 452 8.03 9.05 18.23
N VAL A 453 7.22 9.30 17.19
CA VAL A 453 5.83 8.85 17.14
C VAL A 453 5.75 7.32 17.08
N TRP A 454 6.59 6.67 16.27
CA TRP A 454 6.64 5.21 16.20
C TRP A 454 7.01 4.61 17.56
N LYS A 455 8.13 5.05 18.15
CA LYS A 455 8.61 4.54 19.46
C LYS A 455 7.61 4.78 20.60
N ALA A 456 6.87 5.88 20.58
CA ALA A 456 5.85 6.17 21.59
C ALA A 456 4.64 5.23 21.48
N MET A 457 4.27 4.81 20.26
CA MET A 457 3.11 3.94 20.03
C MET A 457 3.44 2.44 20.07
N GLU A 458 4.66 2.07 19.80
CA GLU A 458 5.10 0.67 19.75
C GLU A 458 4.80 -0.13 21.02
N PRO A 459 5.00 0.38 22.26
CA PRO A 459 4.66 -0.36 23.47
C PRO A 459 3.17 -0.61 23.66
N SER A 460 2.31 0.27 23.15
CA SER A 460 0.85 0.18 23.27
C SER A 460 0.21 -0.64 22.15
N ARG A 461 0.96 -0.96 21.09
CA ARG A 461 0.50 -1.72 19.93
C ARG A 461 1.13 -3.11 19.88
N VAL A 462 0.29 -4.13 19.83
CA VAL A 462 0.75 -5.48 19.51
C VAL A 462 1.12 -5.55 18.04
N ILE A 463 2.42 -5.48 17.74
CA ILE A 463 2.93 -5.65 16.38
C ILE A 463 2.87 -7.13 16.03
N GLN A 464 2.03 -7.46 15.06
CA GLN A 464 1.93 -8.81 14.52
C GLN A 464 2.96 -9.02 13.43
N MET A 465 3.70 -10.10 13.53
CA MET A 465 4.71 -10.52 12.56
C MET A 465 4.36 -11.91 12.04
N PRO A 466 4.66 -12.23 10.77
CA PRO A 466 4.63 -13.61 10.31
C PRO A 466 5.57 -14.47 11.17
N ALA A 467 5.08 -15.62 11.65
CA ALA A 467 5.93 -16.55 12.41
C ALA A 467 6.96 -17.26 11.52
N ASP A 468 6.76 -17.21 10.23
CA ASP A 468 7.57 -17.85 9.20
C ASP A 468 7.74 -16.92 8.00
N LEU A 469 8.98 -16.51 7.75
CA LEU A 469 9.32 -15.64 6.63
C LEU A 469 9.20 -16.37 5.27
N ASP A 470 9.44 -17.69 5.24
CA ASP A 470 9.26 -18.48 4.01
C ASP A 470 7.75 -18.58 3.65
N ALA A 471 6.89 -18.68 4.68
CA ALA A 471 5.45 -18.59 4.47
C ALA A 471 5.01 -17.19 3.99
N LEU A 472 5.66 -16.12 4.44
CA LEU A 472 5.43 -14.75 3.94
C LEU A 472 5.84 -14.65 2.47
N GLU A 473 7.04 -15.11 2.12
CA GLU A 473 7.54 -15.12 0.75
C GLU A 473 6.60 -15.92 -0.18
N THR A 474 6.17 -17.11 0.26
CA THR A 474 5.21 -17.93 -0.46
C THR A 474 3.85 -17.24 -0.61
N ALA A 475 3.35 -16.56 0.42
CA ALA A 475 2.09 -15.81 0.35
C ALA A 475 2.18 -14.65 -0.65
N LEU A 476 3.30 -13.94 -0.68
CA LEU A 476 3.61 -12.81 -1.57
C LEU A 476 4.21 -13.27 -2.91
N SER A 477 3.74 -14.37 -3.49
CA SER A 477 4.23 -14.92 -4.74
C SER A 477 3.13 -14.99 -5.81
N HIS A 478 3.53 -15.04 -7.07
CA HIS A 478 2.61 -15.25 -8.18
C HIS A 478 2.01 -16.65 -8.10
N ARG A 479 0.78 -16.82 -8.58
CA ARG A 479 -0.01 -18.06 -8.53
C ARG A 479 -0.33 -18.55 -9.93
N LYS A 480 -0.27 -19.86 -10.12
CA LYS A 480 -0.68 -20.51 -11.36
C LYS A 480 -1.16 -21.93 -11.06
N LEU A 481 -2.11 -22.41 -11.84
CA LEU A 481 -2.45 -23.83 -11.89
C LEU A 481 -1.59 -24.53 -12.93
N SER A 482 -0.95 -25.62 -12.56
CA SER A 482 -0.11 -26.43 -13.45
C SER A 482 -0.36 -27.91 -13.24
N THR A 483 -0.14 -28.71 -14.27
CA THR A 483 -0.20 -30.18 -14.20
C THR A 483 1.19 -30.73 -13.92
N ILE A 484 1.30 -31.74 -13.06
CA ILE A 484 2.56 -32.41 -12.77
C ILE A 484 2.78 -33.46 -13.84
N GLN A 485 3.75 -33.28 -14.72
CA GLN A 485 4.14 -34.22 -15.76
C GLN A 485 5.18 -35.22 -15.24
N ALA A 486 5.49 -36.25 -16.00
CA ALA A 486 6.52 -37.23 -15.64
C ALA A 486 7.92 -36.58 -15.44
N TYR A 487 8.19 -35.50 -16.16
CA TYR A 487 9.43 -34.70 -16.04
C TYR A 487 9.37 -33.61 -14.99
N GLY A 488 8.28 -33.48 -14.26
CA GLY A 488 8.02 -32.44 -13.29
C GLY A 488 7.06 -31.35 -13.79
N ILE A 489 7.21 -30.12 -13.31
CA ILE A 489 6.42 -28.95 -13.70
C ILE A 489 7.22 -28.09 -14.66
N GLN A 490 6.58 -27.66 -15.75
CA GLN A 490 7.15 -26.72 -16.69
C GLN A 490 6.61 -25.28 -16.44
N LEU A 491 7.52 -24.35 -16.22
CA LEU A 491 7.18 -22.92 -16.07
C LEU A 491 8.20 -22.07 -16.81
N SER A 492 7.75 -21.20 -17.74
CA SER A 492 8.61 -20.32 -18.56
C SER A 492 9.76 -21.06 -19.27
N ASN A 493 9.45 -22.22 -19.88
CA ASN A 493 10.38 -23.14 -20.56
C ASN A 493 11.43 -23.80 -19.64
N ASN A 494 11.34 -23.61 -18.34
CA ASN A 494 12.20 -24.27 -17.35
C ASN A 494 11.45 -25.41 -16.69
N PHE A 495 12.19 -26.42 -16.20
CA PHE A 495 11.64 -27.60 -15.57
C PHE A 495 12.03 -27.63 -14.10
N TYR A 496 11.04 -27.95 -13.27
CA TYR A 496 11.17 -28.06 -11.82
C TYR A 496 10.82 -29.47 -11.39
N HIS A 497 11.64 -30.09 -10.57
CA HIS A 497 11.44 -31.47 -10.15
C HIS A 497 12.06 -31.73 -8.77
N SER A 498 11.37 -32.55 -7.98
CA SER A 498 11.87 -33.16 -6.74
C SER A 498 11.22 -34.53 -6.53
N ASP A 499 11.79 -35.36 -5.65
CA ASP A 499 11.22 -36.66 -5.30
C ASP A 499 9.86 -36.50 -4.61
N GLU A 500 9.70 -35.43 -3.83
CA GLU A 500 8.44 -35.13 -3.19
C GLU A 500 7.36 -34.78 -4.21
N LEU A 501 7.70 -34.06 -5.27
CA LEU A 501 6.81 -33.75 -6.39
C LEU A 501 6.41 -35.03 -7.15
N ALA A 502 7.36 -35.94 -7.37
CA ALA A 502 7.06 -37.26 -8.02
C ALA A 502 6.10 -38.06 -7.15
N SER A 503 6.33 -38.11 -5.84
CA SER A 503 5.43 -38.80 -4.89
C SER A 503 4.03 -38.17 -4.86
N LEU A 504 3.94 -36.84 -4.93
CA LEU A 504 2.66 -36.14 -5.02
C LEU A 504 1.92 -36.46 -6.31
N ARG A 505 2.63 -36.56 -7.45
CA ARG A 505 2.03 -36.93 -8.74
C ARG A 505 1.39 -38.32 -8.66
N ILE A 506 2.05 -39.30 -8.06
CA ILE A 506 1.54 -40.70 -7.90
C ILE A 506 0.26 -40.65 -7.06
N ARG A 507 0.22 -39.89 -5.96
CA ARG A 507 -0.95 -39.80 -5.08
C ARG A 507 -2.12 -39.07 -5.72
N LEU A 508 -1.87 -38.06 -6.53
CA LEU A 508 -2.91 -37.26 -7.21
C LEU A 508 -3.52 -37.98 -8.41
N GLY A 509 -2.76 -38.82 -9.09
CA GLY A 509 -3.12 -39.42 -10.39
C GLY A 509 -2.85 -38.45 -11.56
N GLU A 510 -3.01 -38.96 -12.77
CA GLU A 510 -2.72 -38.20 -13.99
C GLU A 510 -3.74 -37.06 -14.22
N GLU A 511 -3.29 -35.99 -14.90
CA GLU A 511 -4.09 -34.84 -15.36
C GLU A 511 -4.63 -33.89 -14.26
N LYS A 512 -4.43 -34.13 -12.97
CA LYS A 512 -4.87 -33.17 -11.94
C LYS A 512 -3.96 -31.95 -11.88
N LYS A 513 -4.60 -30.80 -11.84
CA LYS A 513 -3.89 -29.50 -11.69
C LYS A 513 -3.61 -29.22 -10.23
N VAL A 514 -2.40 -28.79 -9.94
CA VAL A 514 -1.97 -28.31 -8.63
C VAL A 514 -1.70 -26.79 -8.69
N GLN A 515 -1.91 -26.13 -7.58
CA GLN A 515 -1.52 -24.73 -7.45
C GLN A 515 -0.01 -24.65 -7.27
N ILE A 516 0.63 -23.83 -8.10
CA ILE A 516 2.04 -23.48 -7.94
C ILE A 516 2.17 -22.01 -7.59
N ARG A 517 3.21 -21.69 -6.86
CA ARG A 517 3.62 -20.32 -6.53
C ARG A 517 5.04 -20.08 -7.01
N TYR A 518 5.34 -18.89 -7.47
CA TYR A 518 6.65 -18.54 -8.02
C TYR A 518 6.92 -17.04 -7.89
N ARG A 519 8.20 -16.68 -7.85
CA ARG A 519 8.69 -15.30 -7.84
C ARG A 519 9.44 -14.99 -9.15
N ASP A 520 10.04 -13.82 -9.22
CA ASP A 520 10.92 -13.46 -10.35
C ASP A 520 12.19 -14.33 -10.40
N GLU A 521 12.66 -14.82 -9.27
CA GLU A 521 13.76 -15.76 -9.18
C GLU A 521 13.36 -17.14 -9.77
N LEU A 522 14.25 -17.73 -10.60
CA LEU A 522 13.97 -18.95 -11.35
C LEU A 522 14.47 -20.24 -10.69
N GLY A 523 15.19 -20.17 -9.58
CA GLY A 523 15.85 -21.32 -8.94
C GLY A 523 14.87 -22.33 -8.37
N HIS A 524 13.68 -21.91 -7.96
CA HIS A 524 12.67 -22.76 -7.37
C HIS A 524 11.25 -22.28 -7.60
N ILE A 525 10.29 -23.14 -7.32
CA ILE A 525 8.85 -22.86 -7.22
C ILE A 525 8.29 -23.54 -5.98
N TRP A 526 7.17 -23.08 -5.47
CA TRP A 526 6.42 -23.80 -4.43
C TRP A 526 5.21 -24.51 -5.03
N VAL A 527 4.95 -25.71 -4.58
CA VAL A 527 3.83 -26.55 -5.03
C VAL A 527 2.94 -26.88 -3.85
N HIS A 528 1.64 -26.71 -4.04
CA HIS A 528 0.64 -27.05 -3.02
C HIS A 528 0.41 -28.56 -2.97
N ASP A 529 0.63 -29.19 -1.82
CA ASP A 529 0.17 -30.56 -1.53
C ASP A 529 -1.25 -30.47 -0.93
N PRO A 530 -2.30 -30.87 -1.67
CA PRO A 530 -3.68 -30.79 -1.19
C PRO A 530 -4.00 -31.78 -0.07
N PHE A 531 -3.19 -32.83 0.12
CA PHE A 531 -3.39 -33.82 1.17
C PHE A 531 -2.88 -33.34 2.53
N ARG A 532 -1.77 -32.60 2.52
CA ARG A 532 -1.16 -32.01 3.73
C ARG A 532 -1.57 -30.55 3.94
N ASN A 533 -2.15 -29.92 2.91
CA ASN A 533 -2.49 -28.51 2.86
C ASN A 533 -1.29 -27.56 3.14
N VAL A 534 -0.14 -27.90 2.58
CA VAL A 534 1.11 -27.13 2.71
C VAL A 534 1.73 -26.88 1.34
N PHE A 535 2.52 -25.81 1.25
CA PHE A 535 3.40 -25.59 0.10
C PHE A 535 4.77 -26.15 0.41
N PHE A 536 5.38 -26.85 -0.55
CA PHE A 536 6.75 -27.31 -0.47
C PHE A 536 7.54 -26.79 -1.67
N GLU A 537 8.83 -26.58 -1.46
CA GLU A 537 9.74 -26.05 -2.46
C GLU A 537 10.14 -27.14 -3.46
N VAL A 538 10.16 -26.79 -4.75
CA VAL A 538 10.59 -27.64 -5.84
C VAL A 538 11.67 -26.90 -6.63
N PRO A 539 12.93 -27.36 -6.58
CA PRO A 539 14.03 -26.70 -7.25
C PRO A 539 13.96 -26.83 -8.76
N ALA A 540 14.57 -25.88 -9.44
CA ALA A 540 14.77 -25.98 -10.88
C ALA A 540 15.73 -27.14 -11.19
N LYS A 541 15.42 -27.90 -12.23
CA LYS A 541 16.26 -29.02 -12.71
C LYS A 541 17.64 -28.53 -13.16
N ASP A 542 17.69 -27.31 -13.69
CA ASP A 542 18.93 -26.64 -14.06
C ASP A 542 19.38 -25.75 -12.89
N LYS A 543 20.37 -26.21 -12.13
CA LYS A 543 20.94 -25.46 -10.97
C LYS A 543 21.51 -24.07 -11.33
N ARG A 544 21.77 -23.82 -12.64
CA ARG A 544 22.29 -22.53 -13.11
C ARG A 544 21.23 -21.43 -13.09
N LEU A 545 19.96 -21.79 -12.92
CA LEU A 545 18.85 -20.84 -12.78
C LEU A 545 18.77 -20.20 -11.38
N VAL A 546 19.47 -20.75 -10.41
CA VAL A 546 19.51 -20.21 -9.04
C VAL A 546 20.11 -18.81 -9.06
N GLY A 547 19.41 -17.84 -8.48
CA GLY A 547 19.79 -16.43 -8.47
C GLY A 547 19.56 -15.70 -9.81
N MET A 548 18.91 -16.35 -10.79
CA MET A 548 18.59 -15.75 -12.08
C MET A 548 17.19 -15.16 -12.06
N SER A 549 17.08 -13.89 -12.45
CA SER A 549 15.76 -13.26 -12.59
C SER A 549 15.08 -13.67 -13.89
N ARG A 550 13.76 -13.78 -13.83
CA ARG A 550 12.91 -14.12 -14.99
C ARG A 550 13.03 -13.14 -16.13
N ASP A 551 13.21 -11.86 -15.83
CA ASP A 551 13.34 -10.83 -16.84
C ASP A 551 14.70 -10.91 -17.56
N LEU A 552 15.79 -11.14 -16.84
CA LEU A 552 17.10 -11.42 -17.44
C LEU A 552 17.05 -12.69 -18.30
N TYR A 553 16.36 -13.73 -17.86
CA TYR A 553 16.18 -14.96 -18.63
C TYR A 553 15.39 -14.73 -19.92
N LYS A 554 14.33 -13.89 -19.90
CA LYS A 554 13.60 -13.51 -21.12
C LYS A 554 14.50 -12.78 -22.12
N VAL A 555 15.33 -11.85 -21.62
CA VAL A 555 16.29 -11.12 -22.47
C VAL A 555 17.30 -12.09 -23.07
N ALA A 556 17.92 -12.94 -22.27
CA ALA A 556 18.86 -13.96 -22.74
C ALA A 556 18.22 -14.91 -23.77
N THR A 557 16.96 -15.32 -23.52
CA THR A 557 16.20 -16.16 -24.48
C THR A 557 15.93 -15.43 -25.79
N LYS A 558 15.67 -14.11 -25.73
CA LYS A 558 15.43 -13.28 -26.93
C LYS A 558 16.71 -13.12 -27.74
N ILE A 559 17.85 -12.91 -27.09
CA ILE A 559 19.17 -12.84 -27.74
C ILE A 559 19.50 -14.19 -28.40
N ALA A 560 19.38 -15.30 -27.66
CA ALA A 560 19.65 -16.62 -28.20
C ALA A 560 18.75 -17.02 -29.40
N LYS A 561 17.50 -16.54 -29.41
CA LYS A 561 16.57 -16.71 -30.54
C LYS A 561 16.96 -15.85 -31.74
N SER A 562 17.56 -14.70 -31.55
CA SER A 562 18.05 -13.86 -32.68
C SER A 562 19.29 -14.43 -33.32
N GLU A 563 20.08 -15.20 -32.60
CA GLU A 563 21.29 -15.86 -33.10
C GLU A 563 21.01 -17.21 -33.78
N ASN A 564 19.92 -17.93 -33.38
CA ASN A 564 19.56 -19.23 -33.93
C ASN A 564 18.10 -19.27 -34.40
N THR A 565 17.91 -19.38 -35.72
CA THR A 565 16.58 -19.29 -36.36
C THR A 565 15.70 -20.54 -36.21
N ASN A 566 16.16 -21.70 -35.71
CA ASN A 566 15.41 -22.96 -35.84
C ASN A 566 15.21 -23.84 -34.62
N SER A 567 15.79 -23.54 -33.46
CA SER A 567 15.50 -24.29 -32.23
C SER A 567 15.83 -23.49 -30.96
N ILE A 568 15.03 -23.69 -29.91
CA ILE A 568 15.36 -23.17 -28.57
C ILE A 568 16.49 -24.03 -28.00
N ASP A 569 17.73 -23.69 -28.32
CA ASP A 569 18.90 -24.31 -27.72
C ASP A 569 19.12 -23.72 -26.32
N ARG A 570 18.95 -24.55 -25.28
CA ARG A 570 19.18 -24.18 -23.89
C ARG A 570 20.64 -23.78 -23.62
N GLU A 571 21.57 -24.41 -24.32
CA GLU A 571 22.98 -24.04 -24.21
C GLU A 571 23.26 -22.67 -24.82
N ALA A 572 22.58 -22.31 -25.93
CA ALA A 572 22.66 -20.98 -26.52
C ALA A 572 22.09 -19.90 -25.59
N ILE A 573 20.96 -20.16 -24.92
CA ILE A 573 20.40 -19.23 -23.91
C ILE A 573 21.38 -19.05 -22.76
N GLN A 574 22.03 -20.10 -22.32
CA GLN A 574 23.01 -20.06 -21.24
C GLN A 574 24.33 -19.40 -21.67
N ARG A 575 24.78 -19.66 -22.90
CA ARG A 575 25.93 -18.94 -23.46
C ARG A 575 25.65 -17.46 -23.58
N ALA A 576 24.47 -17.08 -24.10
CA ALA A 576 24.05 -15.68 -24.15
C ALA A 576 23.95 -15.03 -22.75
N TYR A 577 23.45 -15.76 -21.76
CA TYR A 577 23.39 -15.28 -20.37
C TYR A 577 24.77 -15.18 -19.74
N HIS A 578 25.63 -16.19 -19.92
CA HIS A 578 27.01 -16.16 -19.45
C HIS A 578 27.82 -15.08 -20.15
N GLN A 579 27.61 -14.91 -21.46
CA GLN A 579 28.27 -13.86 -22.23
C GLN A 579 27.81 -12.49 -21.74
N LEU A 580 26.51 -12.28 -21.59
CA LEU A 580 25.95 -11.05 -21.04
C LEU A 580 26.52 -10.74 -19.64
N ARG A 581 26.62 -11.75 -18.78
CA ARG A 581 27.20 -11.62 -17.44
C ARG A 581 28.70 -11.39 -17.48
N LYS A 582 29.40 -12.01 -18.42
CA LYS A 582 30.84 -11.83 -18.63
C LYS A 582 31.14 -10.46 -19.23
N ASP A 583 30.36 -10.02 -20.19
CA ASP A 583 30.43 -8.69 -20.76
C ASP A 583 30.15 -7.61 -19.71
N ILE A 584 29.14 -7.84 -18.86
CA ILE A 584 28.85 -7.03 -17.68
C ILE A 584 30.06 -7.02 -16.71
N GLU A 585 30.74 -8.14 -16.50
CA GLU A 585 31.86 -8.25 -15.58
C GLU A 585 33.18 -7.73 -16.15
N GLU A 586 33.43 -7.91 -17.43
CA GLU A 586 34.57 -7.35 -18.15
C GLU A 586 34.46 -5.82 -18.30
N GLU A 587 33.28 -5.31 -18.62
CA GLU A 587 33.02 -3.87 -18.61
C GLU A 587 33.16 -3.29 -17.20
N ARG A 588 32.77 -4.04 -16.13
CA ARG A 588 32.99 -3.68 -14.73
C ARG A 588 34.47 -3.54 -14.37
N ARG A 589 35.34 -4.38 -14.93
CA ARG A 589 36.81 -4.31 -14.74
C ARG A 589 37.43 -3.16 -15.51
N SER A 590 37.02 -2.93 -16.75
CA SER A 590 37.58 -1.87 -17.59
C SER A 590 37.20 -0.47 -17.09
N ASN A 591 35.96 -0.28 -16.61
CA ASN A 591 35.51 0.98 -16.06
C ASN A 591 36.09 1.31 -14.67
N LYS A 592 36.34 0.31 -13.83
CA LYS A 592 37.07 0.51 -12.57
C LYS A 592 38.47 1.11 -12.79
N LEU A 593 39.15 0.69 -13.87
CA LEU A 593 40.46 1.23 -14.26
C LEU A 593 40.33 2.64 -14.86
N ARG A 594 39.29 2.90 -15.64
CA ARG A 594 39.05 4.22 -16.29
C ARG A 594 38.62 5.26 -15.24
N THR A 595 37.67 4.93 -14.35
CA THR A 595 37.22 5.81 -13.26
C THR A 595 38.36 6.11 -12.27
N ARG A 596 39.23 5.13 -11.95
CA ARG A 596 40.43 5.36 -11.15
C ARG A 596 41.43 6.28 -11.85
N ARG A 597 41.61 6.17 -13.18
CA ARG A 597 42.49 7.05 -13.94
C ARG A 597 41.93 8.47 -14.06
N GLU A 598 40.59 8.61 -14.17
CA GLU A 598 39.93 9.93 -14.22
C GLU A 598 39.89 10.57 -12.82
N ALA A 599 39.61 9.81 -11.76
CA ALA A 599 39.71 10.28 -10.39
C ALA A 599 41.15 10.73 -10.04
N ALA A 600 42.15 9.92 -10.43
CA ALA A 600 43.55 10.28 -10.23
C ALA A 600 43.98 11.51 -11.04
N LYS A 601 43.45 11.71 -12.26
CA LYS A 601 43.65 12.94 -13.05
C LYS A 601 43.00 14.16 -12.40
N THR A 602 41.80 14.01 -11.86
CA THR A 602 41.07 15.07 -11.15
C THR A 602 41.78 15.44 -9.84
N GLU A 603 42.25 14.45 -9.09
CA GLU A 603 43.02 14.61 -7.88
C GLU A 603 44.40 15.26 -8.14
N ALA A 604 45.06 14.88 -9.23
CA ALA A 604 46.30 15.48 -9.69
C ALA A 604 46.11 16.93 -10.19
N ALA A 605 44.95 17.24 -10.79
CA ALA A 605 44.59 18.60 -11.20
C ALA A 605 44.24 19.51 -10.00
N LEU A 606 43.56 18.96 -9.00
CA LEU A 606 43.28 19.65 -7.73
C LEU A 606 44.56 19.91 -6.93
N ASN A 607 45.48 18.94 -6.88
CA ASN A 607 46.75 19.10 -6.17
C ASN A 607 47.73 20.05 -6.89
N LYS A 608 47.62 20.26 -8.20
CA LYS A 608 48.37 21.28 -8.94
C LYS A 608 47.91 22.71 -8.66
N ASN A 609 46.67 22.90 -8.29
CA ASN A 609 46.12 24.22 -7.91
C ASN A 609 46.28 24.57 -6.43
N SER A 610 46.75 23.61 -5.57
CA SER A 610 46.95 23.81 -4.15
C SER A 610 48.39 24.14 -3.74
N SER A 611 49.31 24.40 -4.67
CA SER A 611 50.71 24.77 -4.37
C SER A 611 50.97 26.25 -4.20
N SER A 612 49.96 27.04 -3.83
CA SER A 612 50.15 28.44 -3.42
C SER A 612 49.34 28.72 -2.13
N GLN A 613 50.07 28.73 -1.02
CA GLN A 613 49.82 29.25 0.33
C GLN A 613 49.02 28.39 1.31
N PRO A 614 49.55 28.18 2.53
CA PRO A 614 48.87 27.49 3.61
C PRO A 614 48.12 28.48 4.48
N THR A 615 46.81 28.50 4.43
CA THR A 615 45.99 28.99 5.54
C THR A 615 45.05 27.85 5.93
N ALA A 616 45.17 27.46 7.19
CA ALA A 616 44.34 26.45 7.82
C ALA A 616 42.88 26.86 7.73
N ALA A 617 42.10 26.11 6.93
CA ALA A 617 40.65 26.17 6.93
C ALA A 617 40.11 24.86 7.52
N PRO A 618 39.07 24.93 8.36
CA PRO A 618 38.47 23.73 8.94
C PRO A 618 37.92 22.83 7.85
N SER A 619 38.03 21.54 8.07
CA SER A 619 37.47 20.49 7.20
C SER A 619 36.03 20.77 6.84
N PRO A 620 35.65 20.82 5.57
CA PRO A 620 34.24 20.94 5.23
C PRO A 620 33.52 19.67 5.69
N ASN A 621 32.58 19.86 6.60
CA ASN A 621 31.58 18.84 6.91
C ASN A 621 30.78 18.59 5.61
N LEU A 622 31.07 17.50 4.94
CA LEU A 622 30.54 17.14 3.61
C LEU A 622 29.03 16.85 3.59
N TYR A 623 28.29 17.13 4.68
CA TYR A 623 26.88 16.79 4.81
C TYR A 623 26.10 17.76 5.72
N GLU A 624 26.33 19.07 5.62
CA GLU A 624 25.27 20.00 6.05
C GLU A 624 24.27 20.16 4.93
N PHE A 625 23.20 19.36 4.99
CA PHE A 625 22.03 19.59 4.16
C PHE A 625 21.28 20.80 4.72
N PRO A 626 20.84 21.75 3.89
CA PRO A 626 20.03 22.85 4.36
C PRO A 626 18.75 22.31 4.98
N ILE A 627 18.48 22.70 6.22
CA ILE A 627 17.19 22.51 6.87
C ILE A 627 16.18 23.30 6.05
N VAL A 628 15.34 22.61 5.30
CA VAL A 628 14.24 23.28 4.59
C VAL A 628 13.22 23.67 5.65
N GLU A 629 13.27 24.90 6.08
CA GLU A 629 12.15 25.54 6.75
C GLU A 629 10.99 25.54 5.77
N ASN A 630 9.99 24.70 6.03
CA ASN A 630 8.74 24.67 5.29
C ASN A 630 7.97 25.94 5.65
N ASP A 631 8.22 27.02 4.92
CA ASP A 631 7.35 28.17 4.95
C ASP A 631 5.96 27.79 4.42
N SER A 632 5.00 28.12 5.25
CA SER A 632 3.60 28.46 5.04
C SER A 632 2.82 27.75 3.94
N ASP A 633 1.65 27.28 4.34
CA ASP A 633 0.45 27.01 3.53
C ASP A 633 -0.03 28.25 2.74
N GLU A 634 0.80 28.81 1.89
CA GLU A 634 0.33 29.72 0.86
C GLU A 634 0.06 28.92 -0.41
N THR A 635 -1.20 28.66 -0.62
CA THR A 635 -1.71 28.37 -1.97
C THR A 635 -1.25 29.49 -2.89
N PRO A 636 -0.60 29.22 -4.02
CA PRO A 636 -0.34 30.27 -5.00
C PRO A 636 -1.68 30.79 -5.50
N SER A 637 -2.03 32.01 -5.14
CA SER A 637 -3.07 32.75 -5.81
C SER A 637 -2.62 32.93 -7.26
N MET A 638 -3.24 32.21 -8.16
CA MET A 638 -3.22 32.56 -9.58
C MET A 638 -3.96 33.88 -9.72
N PHE A 639 -3.26 34.87 -10.20
CA PHE A 639 -3.61 36.19 -10.70
C PHE A 639 -3.13 37.35 -9.81
N PRO A 640 -2.36 38.26 -10.41
CA PRO A 640 -2.09 39.55 -9.81
C PRO A 640 -3.38 40.39 -9.90
N VAL A 641 -3.91 40.80 -8.75
CA VAL A 641 -4.93 41.83 -8.68
C VAL A 641 -4.24 43.14 -8.99
N GLN A 642 -4.41 43.69 -10.18
CA GLN A 642 -4.13 45.07 -10.45
C GLN A 642 -5.12 45.93 -9.66
N SER A 643 -4.64 46.61 -8.66
CA SER A 643 -5.37 47.65 -7.97
C SER A 643 -5.60 48.83 -8.92
N PHE A 644 -6.83 49.03 -9.34
CA PHE A 644 -7.27 50.30 -9.91
C PHE A 644 -7.53 51.28 -8.79
N SER A 645 -6.80 52.34 -8.78
CA SER A 645 -7.11 53.55 -7.99
C SER A 645 -8.37 54.21 -8.56
N PRO A 646 -9.32 54.70 -7.74
CA PRO A 646 -10.45 55.48 -8.26
C PRO A 646 -9.94 56.86 -8.71
N MET A 647 -10.22 57.20 -9.97
CA MET A 647 -10.19 58.61 -10.40
C MET A 647 -11.38 59.32 -9.79
N GLU A 648 -11.10 60.42 -9.11
CA GLU A 648 -12.05 61.49 -8.81
C GLU A 648 -12.50 62.14 -10.12
N VAL A 649 -13.79 62.23 -10.35
CA VAL A 649 -14.61 63.38 -10.67
C VAL A 649 -16.07 63.02 -10.41
#